data_6004dbf33418c890eb536caccd914ee0
#
_entry.id   6004dbf33418c890eb536caccd914ee0
#
_cell.length_a   1.000
_cell.length_b   1.000
_cell.length_c   1.000
_cell.angle_alpha   90.00
_cell.angle_beta   90.00
_cell.angle_gamma   90.00
#
_symmetry.space_group_name_H-M   'P 1'
#
loop_
_entity.id
_entity.type
_entity.pdbx_description
1 polymer ?
#
loop_
_entity_poly.entity_id
_entity_poly.type
_entity_poly.pdbx_seq_one_letter_code
_entity_poly.pdbx_strand_id
1 'polypeptide(L)'
;MARLFLILSLVLTAFASPLLAQSAEEDRGYLQALLEDNLSGAGREVRITGFAGALSSRATIEELTIADRDGIWLTLREVALDWTRTALLRGRVEVNRLTAREIIVARAPIAEEPLSPEMAEATPFRLPELPVSVNIGEISAETLTLGAPLLGEEIALRLLGRLSLGSGEGAAEIDVTRLDGRGAVTLDASFVNATEVLALDLSLQEDAGGIAATLLQLPDRPALALGISGTAPLNDYTAEIRLASDGTPRLTGQVTIRDAAADETTAKVFGATLSGDLTPLFAADYRPFFGTQSALKLTGTRQQNGALEIADFTLTAAQIALSGALSLDAAGWPQQFRLNGQLGDGDTRVRLPISGPATHIRGATIDAAFDAARGDRWRARLGLTGFERPDIGLSTATLSGRGALERTAPRGVTALMEFDLGGMRIDDPAVSEAVGTEIGGLASLDFTEGRPLVLRALRLTSGAAQLTGNGQISAFADGFPVSGTATLEAPNLKRFAALTGQNIAGAAKATMTGSGSLLGGDFDITLDAETDQLAVGIAEVDPLIASAGTLSLAARRDTTGIALDRLQVENEVIRATASGRLNGDSGALSLAARLTDLALADPRLSGPAELSSNVAWQTGGDVTLTGLDAAFMGTRLRADASLSPEAAGLPVSGELRAEITDLARFNALVGQTLRGALDLRVAGKAKDRGQDVEINTAIDGRDLRTGIADLDKLIAGRLKLTAAGARRLDRIEIDTVELETPQLTLSAGSPRPDTPVDFNVRLANLGLFAPDFAGPVTATGRASLSGDLAQRVAVTLSAEGPGGTTAQVSGDIVDHGARLDLSASGALPLALANSYIRPNAIQGTARYDLRINGAPALPAVSGTISTSDTRIALPATGLTVETLSGTATLGQSRVQTDFTARMRDGGEIRVTGPIGLTPGFSGDLEVGLDGLVLTDQL
;
A
#
# COMPACT_ATOMS: atom_id res chain seq x y z
N MET A 1 -48.88 1.47 21.78
CA MET A 1 -50.34 1.60 21.95
C MET A 1 -50.81 1.20 23.37
N ALA A 2 -50.39 0.09 23.96
CA ALA A 2 -50.77 -0.29 25.32
C ALA A 2 -50.44 0.75 26.42
N ARG A 3 -49.40 1.54 26.30
CA ARG A 3 -49.02 2.60 27.26
C ARG A 3 -49.84 3.88 27.13
N LEU A 4 -50.43 4.16 25.98
CA LEU A 4 -51.31 5.30 25.77
C LEU A 4 -52.64 5.08 26.50
N PHE A 5 -53.12 3.82 26.58
CA PHE A 5 -54.30 3.42 27.28
C PHE A 5 -54.13 3.41 28.82
N LEU A 6 -52.89 3.09 29.27
CA LEU A 6 -52.60 3.14 30.73
C LEU A 6 -52.62 4.60 31.24
N ILE A 7 -52.21 5.57 30.41
CA ILE A 7 -52.20 6.99 30.75
C ILE A 7 -53.60 7.54 30.78
N LEU A 8 -54.47 7.13 29.87
CA LEU A 8 -55.88 7.54 29.87
C LEU A 8 -56.64 6.98 31.10
N SER A 9 -56.32 5.73 31.56
CA SER A 9 -56.84 5.15 32.76
C SER A 9 -56.35 5.81 34.06
N LEU A 10 -55.10 6.27 34.08
CA LEU A 10 -54.46 6.94 35.22
C LEU A 10 -55.03 8.36 35.40
N VAL A 11 -55.40 9.04 34.32
CA VAL A 11 -56.03 10.35 34.35
C VAL A 11 -57.47 10.25 34.97
N LEU A 12 -58.15 9.12 34.75
CA LEU A 12 -59.48 8.87 35.33
C LEU A 12 -59.47 8.56 36.82
N THR A 13 -58.38 7.99 37.36
CA THR A 13 -58.26 7.66 38.79
C THR A 13 -57.83 8.85 39.66
N ALA A 14 -57.26 9.89 39.07
CA ALA A 14 -56.83 11.09 39.78
C ALA A 14 -58.02 12.07 40.14
N PHE A 15 -59.22 11.81 39.64
CA PHE A 15 -60.39 12.69 39.88
C PHE A 15 -61.24 12.32 41.10
N ALA A 16 -60.80 11.46 41.99
CA ALA A 16 -61.55 11.05 43.21
C ALA A 16 -60.96 11.62 44.52
N SER A 17 -60.61 12.89 44.60
CA SER A 17 -60.21 13.54 45.83
C SER A 17 -60.83 14.96 45.89
N PRO A 18 -61.30 15.44 47.09
CA PRO A 18 -62.19 16.59 47.19
C PRO A 18 -61.43 17.93 47.05
N LEU A 19 -62.14 18.87 46.44
CA LEU A 19 -61.90 20.31 46.24
C LEU A 19 -61.08 20.98 47.38
N LEU A 20 -59.89 21.49 47.03
CA LEU A 20 -59.36 22.76 47.54
C LEU A 20 -58.99 23.59 46.35
N ALA A 21 -59.54 24.80 46.29
CA ALA A 21 -59.33 25.73 45.19
C ALA A 21 -57.88 26.25 45.15
N GLN A 22 -57.15 25.71 44.25
CA GLN A 22 -55.83 26.28 43.83
C GLN A 22 -56.00 26.98 42.49
N SER A 23 -55.24 28.04 42.23
CA SER A 23 -55.44 28.94 41.10
C SER A 23 -55.12 28.17 39.78
N ALA A 24 -55.89 28.47 38.74
CA ALA A 24 -55.91 27.83 37.42
C ALA A 24 -54.55 27.89 36.67
N GLU A 25 -53.56 28.61 37.16
CA GLU A 25 -52.20 28.72 36.62
C GLU A 25 -51.22 27.69 37.21
N GLU A 26 -51.39 27.29 38.49
CA GLU A 26 -50.51 26.26 39.12
C GLU A 26 -50.90 24.84 38.69
N ASP A 27 -52.19 24.58 38.41
CA ASP A 27 -52.61 23.27 37.86
C ASP A 27 -52.19 23.03 36.41
N ARG A 28 -51.95 24.08 35.62
CA ARG A 28 -51.47 23.97 34.24
C ARG A 28 -50.07 23.44 34.19
N GLY A 29 -49.14 23.93 35.04
CA GLY A 29 -47.77 23.48 35.08
C GLY A 29 -47.61 22.02 35.51
N TYR A 30 -48.39 21.56 36.48
CA TYR A 30 -48.33 20.19 36.96
C TYR A 30 -48.82 19.16 35.93
N LEU A 31 -49.97 19.45 35.27
CA LEU A 31 -50.48 18.54 34.22
C LEU A 31 -49.62 18.50 32.97
N GLN A 32 -49.04 19.63 32.60
CA GLN A 32 -48.08 19.68 31.50
C GLN A 32 -46.85 18.82 31.83
N ALA A 33 -46.22 19.01 33.01
CA ALA A 33 -45.09 18.25 33.46
C ALA A 33 -45.41 16.73 33.56
N LEU A 34 -46.56 16.38 34.09
CA LEU A 34 -47.06 15.00 34.15
C LEU A 34 -47.17 14.36 32.76
N LEU A 35 -47.67 15.12 31.76
CA LEU A 35 -47.74 14.63 30.39
C LEU A 35 -46.37 14.50 29.75
N GLU A 36 -45.47 15.46 29.93
CA GLU A 36 -44.13 15.41 29.44
C GLU A 36 -43.36 14.20 30.02
N ASP A 37 -43.41 13.98 31.35
CA ASP A 37 -42.77 12.89 32.06
C ASP A 37 -43.28 11.51 31.65
N ASN A 38 -44.62 11.37 31.48
CA ASN A 38 -45.22 10.07 31.10
C ASN A 38 -45.09 9.75 29.59
N LEU A 39 -44.95 10.75 28.74
CA LEU A 39 -44.74 10.58 27.31
C LEU A 39 -43.28 10.50 26.92
N SER A 40 -42.37 11.01 27.78
CA SER A 40 -40.93 10.86 27.65
C SER A 40 -40.48 9.50 28.13
N GLY A 41 -39.38 8.99 27.67
CA GLY A 41 -38.79 7.72 28.04
C GLY A 41 -38.34 6.88 26.81
N ALA A 42 -37.54 5.85 27.04
CA ALA A 42 -36.98 5.00 25.97
C ALA A 42 -36.31 5.83 24.84
N GLY A 43 -35.42 6.77 25.24
CA GLY A 43 -34.67 7.60 24.27
C GLY A 43 -35.47 8.72 23.62
N ARG A 44 -36.71 9.00 24.10
CA ARG A 44 -37.56 10.09 23.58
C ARG A 44 -37.72 11.18 24.61
N GLU A 45 -37.58 12.41 24.20
CA GLU A 45 -37.90 13.61 24.98
C GLU A 45 -39.11 14.31 24.39
N VAL A 46 -40.16 14.46 25.19
CA VAL A 46 -41.38 15.17 24.79
C VAL A 46 -41.45 16.51 25.52
N ARG A 47 -41.65 17.57 24.79
CA ARG A 47 -41.84 18.93 25.31
C ARG A 47 -43.14 19.48 24.84
N ILE A 48 -43.90 20.12 25.74
CA ILE A 48 -45.18 20.73 25.47
C ILE A 48 -45.10 22.21 25.85
N THR A 49 -45.54 23.08 24.97
CA THR A 49 -45.59 24.52 25.19
C THR A 49 -47.00 25.04 25.01
N GLY A 50 -47.42 25.98 25.81
CA GLY A 50 -48.73 26.64 25.68
C GLY A 50 -49.91 25.74 25.99
N PHE A 51 -49.81 24.79 26.91
CA PHE A 51 -50.87 23.92 27.34
C PHE A 51 -51.93 24.70 28.12
N ALA A 52 -53.17 24.72 27.62
CA ALA A 52 -54.28 25.45 28.22
C ALA A 52 -55.58 24.63 28.16
N GLY A 53 -56.48 24.91 29.05
CA GLY A 53 -57.87 24.36 29.02
C GLY A 53 -57.96 22.87 29.40
N ALA A 54 -57.01 22.29 30.10
CA ALA A 54 -56.98 20.87 30.50
C ALA A 54 -58.30 20.37 31.16
N LEU A 55 -58.94 21.19 31.95
CA LEU A 55 -60.18 20.87 32.65
C LEU A 55 -61.45 21.49 31.94
N SER A 56 -61.27 22.06 30.75
CA SER A 56 -62.41 22.62 29.97
C SER A 56 -62.83 21.58 28.90
N SER A 57 -63.95 21.88 28.23
CA SER A 57 -64.41 21.08 27.06
C SER A 57 -63.47 21.21 25.87
N ARG A 58 -62.54 22.19 25.92
CA ARG A 58 -61.55 22.42 24.90
C ARG A 58 -60.16 22.59 25.51
N ALA A 59 -59.22 21.65 25.24
CA ALA A 59 -57.81 21.76 25.59
C ALA A 59 -57.02 22.18 24.36
N THR A 60 -56.02 23.00 24.57
CA THR A 60 -55.14 23.46 23.48
C THR A 60 -53.68 23.33 23.85
N ILE A 61 -52.85 23.00 22.89
CA ILE A 61 -51.38 22.96 22.97
C ILE A 61 -50.85 23.85 21.85
N GLU A 62 -50.02 24.81 22.17
CA GLU A 62 -49.40 25.67 21.18
C GLU A 62 -48.38 24.92 20.34
N GLU A 63 -47.45 24.22 21.01
CA GLU A 63 -46.48 23.37 20.35
C GLU A 63 -46.14 22.14 21.20
N LEU A 64 -46.10 21.00 20.55
CA LEU A 64 -45.57 19.74 21.10
C LEU A 64 -44.43 19.25 20.23
N THR A 65 -43.27 18.97 20.83
CA THR A 65 -42.13 18.41 20.12
C THR A 65 -41.70 17.08 20.70
N ILE A 66 -41.28 16.16 19.84
CA ILE A 66 -40.67 14.88 20.21
C ILE A 66 -39.29 14.84 19.60
N ALA A 67 -38.29 14.65 20.48
CA ALA A 67 -36.90 14.55 20.11
C ALA A 67 -36.32 13.17 20.50
N ASP A 68 -35.34 12.73 19.78
CA ASP A 68 -34.42 11.63 20.13
C ASP A 68 -32.97 12.16 20.20
N ARG A 69 -32.00 11.29 20.32
CA ARG A 69 -30.55 11.65 20.41
C ARG A 69 -30.05 12.54 19.27
N ASP A 70 -30.69 12.49 18.09
CA ASP A 70 -30.30 13.27 16.90
C ASP A 70 -31.17 14.54 16.74
N GLY A 71 -32.00 14.86 17.72
CA GLY A 71 -32.82 16.07 17.78
C GLY A 71 -34.31 15.83 17.49
N ILE A 72 -35.05 16.93 17.25
CA ILE A 72 -36.49 16.88 17.04
C ILE A 72 -36.81 16.17 15.72
N TRP A 73 -37.66 15.14 15.76
CA TRP A 73 -38.15 14.44 14.59
C TRP A 73 -39.67 14.66 14.33
N LEU A 74 -40.43 15.05 15.36
CA LEU A 74 -41.85 15.35 15.25
C LEU A 74 -42.18 16.67 15.97
N THR A 75 -42.93 17.54 15.28
CA THR A 75 -43.49 18.79 15.84
C THR A 75 -44.96 18.88 15.50
N LEU A 76 -45.77 19.16 16.47
CA LEU A 76 -47.22 19.47 16.30
C LEU A 76 -47.46 20.89 16.77
N ARG A 77 -48.21 21.67 16.00
CA ARG A 77 -48.53 23.05 16.32
C ARG A 77 -50.03 23.30 16.33
N GLU A 78 -50.44 24.15 17.25
CA GLU A 78 -51.83 24.58 17.46
C GLU A 78 -52.77 23.36 17.54
N VAL A 79 -52.42 22.43 18.43
CA VAL A 79 -53.27 21.25 18.68
C VAL A 79 -54.45 21.66 19.55
N ALA A 80 -55.66 21.28 19.13
CA ALA A 80 -56.87 21.49 19.90
C ALA A 80 -57.68 20.19 20.04
N LEU A 81 -58.02 19.90 21.26
CA LEU A 81 -58.89 18.77 21.62
C LEU A 81 -60.24 19.33 22.14
N ASP A 82 -61.29 19.09 21.39
CA ASP A 82 -62.66 19.39 21.79
C ASP A 82 -63.39 18.10 22.16
N TRP A 83 -63.83 17.98 23.38
CA TRP A 83 -64.39 16.77 23.92
C TRP A 83 -65.59 16.97 24.88
N THR A 84 -66.47 15.97 24.94
CA THR A 84 -67.62 15.97 25.74
C THR A 84 -67.39 15.37 27.14
N ARG A 85 -67.07 16.21 28.16
CA ARG A 85 -66.64 15.72 29.49
C ARG A 85 -67.76 14.91 30.19
N THR A 86 -69.04 15.27 29.95
CA THR A 86 -70.19 14.56 30.54
C THR A 86 -70.32 13.11 30.03
N ALA A 87 -69.75 12.77 28.93
CA ALA A 87 -69.68 11.44 28.36
C ALA A 87 -68.86 10.47 29.30
N LEU A 88 -67.80 10.99 29.98
CA LEU A 88 -67.03 10.23 30.96
C LEU A 88 -67.89 9.67 32.08
N LEU A 89 -68.93 10.38 32.56
CA LEU A 89 -69.82 9.88 33.59
C LEU A 89 -70.67 8.66 33.14
N ARG A 90 -70.62 8.39 31.79
CA ARG A 90 -71.35 7.28 31.17
C ARG A 90 -70.41 6.21 30.66
N GLY A 91 -69.06 6.26 31.03
CA GLY A 91 -68.03 5.32 30.58
C GLY A 91 -67.69 5.51 29.12
N ARG A 92 -67.72 6.73 28.58
CA ARG A 92 -67.42 7.05 27.21
C ARG A 92 -66.43 8.23 27.11
N VAL A 93 -65.40 8.11 26.28
CA VAL A 93 -64.52 9.20 25.86
C VAL A 93 -64.99 9.67 24.48
N GLU A 94 -65.67 10.79 24.46
CA GLU A 94 -66.22 11.36 23.25
C GLU A 94 -65.50 12.64 22.91
N VAL A 95 -64.61 12.50 21.91
CA VAL A 95 -63.84 13.59 21.32
C VAL A 95 -64.60 14.06 20.07
N ASN A 96 -65.09 15.24 20.10
CA ASN A 96 -65.83 15.79 18.96
C ASN A 96 -64.87 16.11 17.85
N ARG A 97 -63.69 16.71 18.24
CA ARG A 97 -62.69 17.11 17.30
C ARG A 97 -61.31 17.11 17.93
N LEU A 98 -60.33 16.49 17.26
CA LEU A 98 -58.91 16.56 17.53
C LEU A 98 -58.23 17.17 16.32
N THR A 99 -57.77 18.40 16.45
CA THR A 99 -57.20 19.15 15.31
C THR A 99 -55.79 19.59 15.59
N ALA A 100 -54.94 19.58 14.59
CA ALA A 100 -53.67 20.26 14.58
C ALA A 100 -53.60 21.19 13.37
N ARG A 101 -53.11 22.40 13.53
CA ARG A 101 -52.91 23.24 12.36
C ARG A 101 -51.77 22.68 11.52
N GLU A 102 -50.69 22.30 12.18
CA GLU A 102 -49.50 21.78 11.51
C GLU A 102 -48.90 20.61 12.26
N ILE A 103 -48.57 19.56 11.53
CA ILE A 103 -47.75 18.41 11.97
C ILE A 103 -46.54 18.31 11.08
N ILE A 104 -45.31 18.33 11.64
CA ILE A 104 -44.07 18.21 10.91
C ILE A 104 -43.38 16.95 11.37
N VAL A 105 -43.17 16.00 10.45
CA VAL A 105 -42.34 14.82 10.63
C VAL A 105 -41.05 15.03 9.82
N ALA A 106 -40.04 15.55 10.46
CA ALA A 106 -38.79 15.97 9.78
C ALA A 106 -37.97 14.78 9.28
N ARG A 107 -37.95 13.68 10.02
CA ARG A 107 -37.26 12.44 9.74
C ARG A 107 -37.86 11.26 10.48
N ALA A 108 -37.42 10.05 10.17
CA ALA A 108 -37.75 8.87 10.98
C ALA A 108 -37.11 8.95 12.38
N PRO A 109 -37.78 8.49 13.44
CA PRO A 109 -37.15 8.33 14.74
C PRO A 109 -36.06 7.26 14.70
N ILE A 110 -35.03 7.45 15.50
CA ILE A 110 -33.97 6.44 15.65
C ILE A 110 -34.53 5.36 16.59
N ALA A 111 -34.63 4.13 16.10
CA ALA A 111 -34.87 2.98 16.94
C ALA A 111 -33.64 2.72 17.82
N GLU A 112 -33.81 2.62 19.14
CA GLU A 112 -32.84 1.93 19.96
C GLU A 112 -32.71 0.50 19.44
N GLU A 113 -31.47 -0.07 19.49
CA GLU A 113 -31.14 -1.39 18.95
C GLU A 113 -32.29 -2.38 19.17
N PRO A 114 -32.67 -3.13 18.15
CA PRO A 114 -33.69 -4.12 18.34
C PRO A 114 -33.17 -5.14 19.37
N LEU A 115 -33.70 -5.11 20.57
CA LEU A 115 -33.71 -6.29 21.40
C LEU A 115 -34.18 -7.41 20.49
N SER A 116 -33.36 -8.47 20.33
CA SER A 116 -33.68 -9.65 19.53
C SER A 116 -35.17 -9.92 19.64
N PRO A 117 -35.91 -10.03 18.54
CA PRO A 117 -37.32 -10.29 18.65
C PRO A 117 -37.48 -11.61 19.42
N GLU A 118 -37.80 -11.54 20.69
CA GLU A 118 -38.51 -12.63 21.32
C GLU A 118 -39.66 -12.97 20.38
N MET A 119 -39.67 -14.20 19.87
CA MET A 119 -40.73 -14.64 18.95
C MET A 119 -42.05 -14.32 19.61
N ALA A 120 -42.70 -13.28 19.14
CA ALA A 120 -44.01 -12.92 19.62
C ALA A 120 -44.91 -14.11 19.32
N GLU A 121 -45.35 -14.81 20.36
CA GLU A 121 -46.48 -15.73 20.23
C GLU A 121 -47.56 -15.06 19.40
N ALA A 122 -48.00 -15.69 18.34
CA ALA A 122 -48.98 -15.17 17.43
C ALA A 122 -50.35 -15.16 18.16
N THR A 123 -50.55 -14.16 19.03
CA THR A 123 -51.84 -13.92 19.63
C THR A 123 -52.85 -13.52 18.53
N PRO A 124 -54.08 -14.08 18.50
CA PRO A 124 -55.11 -13.70 17.58
C PRO A 124 -55.27 -12.18 17.60
N PHE A 125 -55.41 -11.54 16.45
CA PHE A 125 -55.65 -10.12 16.40
C PHE A 125 -56.98 -9.84 17.06
N ARG A 126 -57.02 -9.06 18.16
CA ARG A 126 -58.19 -8.57 18.83
C ARG A 126 -58.03 -7.10 19.17
N LEU A 127 -59.09 -6.34 18.98
CA LEU A 127 -59.11 -5.00 19.48
C LEU A 127 -59.15 -5.04 21.04
N PRO A 128 -58.41 -4.15 21.70
CA PRO A 128 -58.42 -4.08 23.14
C PRO A 128 -59.85 -3.76 23.65
N GLU A 129 -60.35 -4.51 24.61
CA GLU A 129 -61.58 -4.21 25.33
C GLU A 129 -61.29 -3.09 26.34
N LEU A 130 -61.62 -1.87 25.95
CA LEU A 130 -61.38 -0.73 26.80
C LEU A 130 -62.50 -0.63 27.84
N PRO A 131 -62.18 -0.22 29.09
CA PRO A 131 -63.19 0.02 30.12
C PRO A 131 -64.15 1.17 29.78
N VAL A 132 -63.80 1.96 28.80
CA VAL A 132 -64.56 3.07 28.25
C VAL A 132 -64.51 3.03 26.72
N SER A 133 -65.58 3.32 26.04
CA SER A 133 -65.56 3.50 24.58
C SER A 133 -64.95 4.83 24.24
N VAL A 134 -64.11 4.83 23.17
CA VAL A 134 -63.47 6.01 22.61
C VAL A 134 -64.09 6.30 21.24
N ASN A 135 -64.61 7.49 21.07
CA ASN A 135 -65.13 7.95 19.79
C ASN A 135 -64.53 9.33 19.48
N ILE A 136 -63.83 9.42 18.35
CA ILE A 136 -63.26 10.67 17.83
C ILE A 136 -63.96 10.99 16.52
N GLY A 137 -64.83 12.00 16.56
CA GLY A 137 -65.68 12.36 15.45
C GLY A 137 -64.93 13.00 14.28
N GLU A 138 -63.89 13.73 14.58
CA GLU A 138 -62.98 14.32 13.58
C GLU A 138 -61.55 14.36 14.10
N ILE A 139 -60.64 13.81 13.33
CA ILE A 139 -59.17 13.99 13.45
C ILE A 139 -58.75 14.80 12.23
N SER A 140 -58.14 15.97 12.42
CA SER A 140 -57.73 16.76 11.27
C SER A 140 -56.40 17.46 11.50
N ALA A 141 -55.56 17.45 10.44
CA ALA A 141 -54.40 18.32 10.32
C ALA A 141 -54.53 19.12 9.02
N GLU A 142 -54.49 20.46 9.14
CA GLU A 142 -54.53 21.31 7.95
C GLU A 142 -53.30 21.09 7.08
N THR A 143 -52.13 20.93 7.73
CA THR A 143 -50.88 20.62 7.08
C THR A 143 -50.11 19.54 7.86
N LEU A 144 -49.90 18.42 7.23
CA LEU A 144 -48.95 17.39 7.64
C LEU A 144 -47.74 17.43 6.72
N THR A 145 -46.63 17.96 7.20
CA THR A 145 -45.36 18.02 6.44
C THR A 145 -44.51 16.81 6.73
N LEU A 146 -44.17 16.05 5.70
CA LEU A 146 -43.22 14.96 5.73
C LEU A 146 -41.90 15.46 5.11
N GLY A 147 -40.83 15.44 5.90
CA GLY A 147 -39.50 15.95 5.49
C GLY A 147 -38.83 15.12 4.41
N ALA A 148 -37.97 15.75 3.65
CA ALA A 148 -37.18 15.10 2.59
C ALA A 148 -36.38 13.83 3.02
N PRO A 149 -35.87 13.71 4.26
CA PRO A 149 -35.22 12.47 4.71
C PRO A 149 -36.14 11.24 4.75
N LEU A 150 -37.47 11.42 4.75
CA LEU A 150 -38.43 10.31 4.77
C LEU A 150 -38.79 9.82 3.38
N LEU A 151 -38.97 10.73 2.44
CA LEU A 151 -39.60 10.44 1.15
C LEU A 151 -38.78 10.92 -0.05
N GLY A 152 -37.56 11.47 0.17
CA GLY A 152 -36.73 12.05 -0.86
C GLY A 152 -37.06 13.49 -1.23
N GLU A 153 -38.28 13.97 -0.91
CA GLU A 153 -38.71 15.35 -1.07
C GLU A 153 -39.61 15.74 0.11
N GLU A 154 -39.71 17.02 0.39
CA GLU A 154 -40.62 17.52 1.41
C GLU A 154 -42.03 17.61 0.82
N ILE A 155 -43.00 17.08 1.54
CA ILE A 155 -44.40 16.97 1.07
C ILE A 155 -45.34 17.49 2.14
N ALA A 156 -46.31 18.32 1.71
CA ALA A 156 -47.39 18.80 2.53
C ALA A 156 -48.70 18.05 2.20
N LEU A 157 -49.32 17.50 3.21
CA LEU A 157 -50.52 16.70 3.15
C LEU A 157 -51.61 17.36 4.03
N ARG A 158 -52.85 17.08 3.71
CA ARG A 158 -53.97 17.28 4.61
C ARG A 158 -54.42 15.94 5.16
N LEU A 159 -54.65 15.83 6.44
CA LEU A 159 -55.18 14.65 7.12
C LEU A 159 -56.59 14.94 7.63
N LEU A 160 -57.52 14.07 7.25
CA LEU A 160 -58.86 13.99 7.85
C LEU A 160 -59.07 12.55 8.29
N GLY A 161 -59.79 12.37 9.40
CA GLY A 161 -60.09 11.02 9.85
C GLY A 161 -61.15 11.00 10.95
N ARG A 162 -61.66 9.82 11.24
CA ARG A 162 -62.52 9.50 12.37
C ARG A 162 -62.13 8.14 12.92
N LEU A 163 -62.30 7.97 14.22
CA LEU A 163 -61.92 6.73 14.89
C LEU A 163 -62.99 6.41 15.95
N SER A 164 -63.45 5.19 15.97
CA SER A 164 -64.26 4.65 17.05
C SER A 164 -63.66 3.34 17.58
N LEU A 165 -63.68 3.18 18.91
CA LEU A 165 -63.19 1.96 19.55
C LEU A 165 -63.95 1.77 20.86
N GLY A 166 -64.64 0.65 20.99
CA GLY A 166 -65.38 0.33 22.21
C GLY A 166 -66.04 -1.03 22.12
N SER A 167 -66.17 -1.69 23.25
CA SER A 167 -66.84 -3.01 23.34
C SER A 167 -66.35 -4.08 22.38
N GLY A 168 -65.03 -4.03 22.02
CA GLY A 168 -64.44 -4.96 21.05
C GLY A 168 -64.82 -4.66 19.60
N GLU A 169 -65.39 -3.52 19.31
CA GLU A 169 -65.62 -3.02 17.94
C GLU A 169 -64.75 -1.78 17.68
N GLY A 170 -64.19 -1.66 16.50
CA GLY A 170 -63.39 -0.51 16.10
C GLY A 170 -63.62 -0.19 14.63
N ALA A 171 -63.64 1.11 14.32
CA ALA A 171 -63.68 1.61 12.95
C ALA A 171 -62.76 2.83 12.82
N ALA A 172 -62.09 2.92 11.70
CA ALA A 172 -61.21 4.01 11.32
C ALA A 172 -61.44 4.39 9.87
N GLU A 173 -61.75 5.66 9.65
CA GLU A 173 -61.73 6.27 8.31
C GLU A 173 -60.65 7.33 8.30
N ILE A 174 -59.75 7.25 7.32
CA ILE A 174 -58.61 8.14 7.18
C ILE A 174 -58.55 8.61 5.72
N ASP A 175 -58.51 9.91 5.53
CA ASP A 175 -58.27 10.55 4.24
C ASP A 175 -57.04 11.43 4.33
N VAL A 176 -56.06 11.12 3.53
CA VAL A 176 -54.81 11.87 3.41
C VAL A 176 -54.71 12.38 1.99
N THR A 177 -54.76 13.68 1.82
CA THR A 177 -54.70 14.32 0.51
C THR A 177 -53.48 15.23 0.40
N ARG A 178 -52.75 15.14 -0.67
CA ARG A 178 -51.66 16.10 -0.96
C ARG A 178 -52.22 17.50 -1.19
N LEU A 179 -51.57 18.49 -0.58
CA LEU A 179 -52.02 19.90 -0.73
C LEU A 179 -51.80 20.44 -2.16
N ASP A 180 -50.90 19.82 -2.93
CA ASP A 180 -50.69 20.11 -4.35
C ASP A 180 -51.68 19.40 -5.28
N GLY A 181 -52.62 18.61 -4.69
CA GLY A 181 -53.66 17.90 -5.42
C GLY A 181 -53.21 16.65 -6.19
N ARG A 182 -51.91 16.26 -6.11
CA ARG A 182 -51.32 15.17 -6.91
C ARG A 182 -51.40 13.78 -6.27
N GLY A 183 -52.12 13.62 -5.18
CA GLY A 183 -52.26 12.32 -4.56
C GLY A 183 -53.22 12.30 -3.38
N ALA A 184 -53.85 11.15 -3.18
CA ALA A 184 -54.71 10.88 -2.06
C ALA A 184 -54.58 9.43 -1.60
N VAL A 185 -54.70 9.20 -0.29
CA VAL A 185 -54.86 7.89 0.34
C VAL A 185 -56.11 7.89 1.18
N THR A 186 -57.00 6.96 0.90
CA THR A 186 -58.16 6.71 1.72
C THR A 186 -58.10 5.33 2.35
N LEU A 187 -58.43 5.24 3.62
CA LEU A 187 -58.55 4.00 4.36
C LEU A 187 -59.91 4.00 5.09
N ASP A 188 -60.71 3.02 4.78
CA ASP A 188 -61.91 2.65 5.57
C ASP A 188 -61.68 1.26 6.11
N ALA A 189 -61.57 1.15 7.44
CA ALA A 189 -61.31 -0.11 8.12
C ALA A 189 -62.22 -0.26 9.34
N SER A 190 -62.82 -1.42 9.47
CA SER A 190 -63.56 -1.77 10.69
C SER A 190 -63.32 -3.21 11.08
N PHE A 191 -63.30 -3.44 12.40
CA PHE A 191 -63.16 -4.79 12.96
C PHE A 191 -64.06 -5.00 14.17
N VAL A 192 -64.64 -6.19 14.24
CA VAL A 192 -65.56 -6.58 15.34
C VAL A 192 -65.05 -7.87 15.99
N ASN A 193 -64.60 -7.82 17.26
CA ASN A 193 -64.08 -8.96 17.97
C ASN A 193 -65.04 -10.17 18.05
N ALA A 194 -66.37 -9.91 18.22
CA ALA A 194 -67.36 -10.94 18.39
C ALA A 194 -67.61 -11.80 17.13
N THR A 195 -67.46 -11.21 15.97
CA THR A 195 -67.67 -11.84 14.66
C THR A 195 -66.37 -12.05 13.89
N GLU A 196 -65.26 -11.45 14.39
CA GLU A 196 -63.96 -11.38 13.75
C GLU A 196 -64.02 -10.79 12.33
N VAL A 197 -65.07 -10.07 11.99
CA VAL A 197 -65.23 -9.47 10.68
C VAL A 197 -64.31 -8.25 10.57
N LEU A 198 -63.41 -8.33 9.59
CA LEU A 198 -62.62 -7.20 9.12
C LEU A 198 -63.20 -6.69 7.81
N ALA A 199 -63.62 -5.45 7.77
CA ALA A 199 -63.85 -4.72 6.54
C ALA A 199 -62.67 -3.78 6.32
N LEU A 200 -62.06 -3.85 5.17
CA LEU A 200 -60.90 -3.05 4.76
C LEU A 200 -61.14 -2.53 3.33
N ASP A 201 -61.06 -1.23 3.14
CA ASP A 201 -60.98 -0.57 1.86
C ASP A 201 -59.85 0.45 1.91
N LEU A 202 -58.73 0.15 1.26
CA LEU A 202 -57.59 1.05 1.12
C LEU A 202 -57.46 1.46 -0.33
N SER A 203 -57.46 2.72 -0.62
CA SER A 203 -57.20 3.27 -1.94
C SER A 203 -56.09 4.32 -1.87
N LEU A 204 -55.07 4.11 -2.67
CA LEU A 204 -54.04 5.09 -2.96
C LEU A 204 -54.17 5.52 -4.42
N GLN A 205 -54.23 6.81 -4.67
CA GLN A 205 -54.19 7.39 -6.01
C GLN A 205 -53.16 8.50 -6.06
N GLU A 206 -52.25 8.40 -6.97
CA GLU A 206 -51.21 9.40 -7.18
C GLU A 206 -51.05 9.72 -8.66
N ASP A 207 -50.91 11.01 -8.98
CA ASP A 207 -50.51 11.47 -10.31
C ASP A 207 -49.05 11.13 -10.61
N ALA A 208 -48.66 11.30 -11.87
CA ALA A 208 -47.27 11.11 -12.30
C ALA A 208 -46.27 11.95 -11.46
N GLY A 209 -45.21 11.36 -11.03
CA GLY A 209 -44.22 11.95 -10.12
C GLY A 209 -44.62 11.84 -8.65
N GLY A 210 -45.56 10.94 -8.31
CA GLY A 210 -46.03 10.69 -6.93
C GLY A 210 -44.97 10.06 -6.01
N ILE A 211 -45.32 9.99 -4.71
CA ILE A 211 -44.46 9.49 -3.65
C ILE A 211 -44.20 7.99 -3.78
N ALA A 212 -45.22 7.21 -4.02
CA ALA A 212 -45.10 5.76 -4.15
C ALA A 212 -44.26 5.38 -5.36
N ALA A 213 -44.44 6.07 -6.50
CA ALA A 213 -43.62 5.89 -7.66
C ALA A 213 -42.13 6.25 -7.41
N THR A 214 -41.86 7.27 -6.59
CA THR A 214 -40.52 7.69 -6.20
C THR A 214 -39.89 6.71 -5.22
N LEU A 215 -40.59 6.27 -4.17
CA LEU A 215 -40.09 5.30 -3.19
C LEU A 215 -39.81 3.93 -3.81
N LEU A 216 -40.67 3.50 -4.74
CA LEU A 216 -40.48 2.25 -5.49
C LEU A 216 -39.47 2.39 -6.65
N GLN A 217 -38.88 3.59 -6.82
CA GLN A 217 -37.92 3.92 -7.89
C GLN A 217 -38.43 3.54 -9.28
N LEU A 218 -39.75 3.74 -9.50
CA LEU A 218 -40.36 3.37 -10.78
C LEU A 218 -39.84 4.29 -11.90
N PRO A 219 -39.50 3.75 -13.07
CA PRO A 219 -39.10 4.52 -14.23
C PRO A 219 -40.25 5.46 -14.64
N ASP A 220 -39.88 6.64 -15.12
CA ASP A 220 -40.80 7.66 -15.61
C ASP A 220 -41.83 8.15 -14.55
N ARG A 221 -41.77 7.63 -13.33
CA ARG A 221 -42.69 7.92 -12.20
C ARG A 221 -44.16 8.03 -12.63
N PRO A 222 -44.75 6.91 -13.12
CA PRO A 222 -46.09 6.92 -13.64
C PRO A 222 -47.15 7.29 -12.56
N ALA A 223 -48.31 7.70 -12.96
CA ALA A 223 -49.46 7.77 -12.07
C ALA A 223 -49.80 6.37 -11.53
N LEU A 224 -50.04 6.26 -10.22
CA LEU A 224 -50.31 4.97 -9.56
C LEU A 224 -51.67 4.97 -8.91
N ALA A 225 -52.37 3.85 -9.04
CA ALA A 225 -53.55 3.57 -8.27
C ALA A 225 -53.46 2.17 -7.64
N LEU A 226 -53.51 2.09 -6.31
CA LEU A 226 -53.53 0.84 -5.56
C LEU A 226 -54.84 0.73 -4.79
N GLY A 227 -55.56 -0.36 -4.99
CA GLY A 227 -56.71 -0.71 -4.20
C GLY A 227 -56.52 -2.05 -3.48
N ILE A 228 -56.86 -2.08 -2.20
CA ILE A 228 -56.90 -3.31 -1.38
C ILE A 228 -58.26 -3.30 -0.67
N SER A 229 -59.11 -4.25 -0.99
CA SER A 229 -60.44 -4.32 -0.41
C SER A 229 -60.88 -5.72 -0.03
N GLY A 230 -61.61 -5.84 1.07
CA GLY A 230 -62.19 -7.12 1.51
C GLY A 230 -63.11 -6.91 2.71
N THR A 231 -64.19 -7.69 2.80
CA THR A 231 -65.07 -7.68 3.96
C THR A 231 -65.48 -9.11 4.24
N ALA A 232 -64.90 -9.69 5.29
CA ALA A 232 -65.22 -11.04 5.73
C ALA A 232 -64.64 -11.28 7.15
N PRO A 233 -65.07 -12.36 7.83
CA PRO A 233 -64.38 -12.79 9.04
C PRO A 233 -62.93 -13.14 8.83
N LEU A 234 -62.03 -12.89 9.79
CA LEU A 234 -60.62 -13.23 9.69
C LEU A 234 -60.31 -14.73 9.62
N ASN A 235 -61.34 -15.55 9.97
CA ASN A 235 -61.25 -16.99 9.83
C ASN A 235 -61.57 -17.48 8.39
N ASP A 236 -62.08 -16.62 7.51
CA ASP A 236 -62.29 -16.87 6.07
C ASP A 236 -62.23 -15.53 5.31
N TYR A 237 -61.09 -14.85 5.39
CA TYR A 237 -60.87 -13.53 4.82
C TYR A 237 -60.26 -13.57 3.44
N THR A 238 -60.80 -12.79 2.54
CA THR A 238 -60.25 -12.57 1.19
C THR A 238 -60.15 -11.08 0.92
N ALA A 239 -58.94 -10.63 0.59
CA ALA A 239 -58.70 -9.27 0.11
C ALA A 239 -58.39 -9.29 -1.40
N GLU A 240 -59.03 -8.42 -2.16
CA GLU A 240 -58.69 -8.14 -3.54
C GLU A 240 -57.61 -7.07 -3.61
N ILE A 241 -56.62 -7.29 -4.47
CA ILE A 241 -55.53 -6.34 -4.73
C ILE A 241 -55.61 -5.94 -6.19
N ARG A 242 -55.57 -4.64 -6.44
CA ARG A 242 -55.52 -4.05 -7.76
C ARG A 242 -54.50 -2.94 -7.79
N LEU A 243 -53.52 -3.05 -8.70
CA LEU A 243 -52.56 -1.99 -8.98
C LEU A 243 -52.67 -1.59 -10.44
N ALA A 244 -52.77 -0.30 -10.67
CA ALA A 244 -52.79 0.28 -12.00
C ALA A 244 -51.66 1.33 -12.12
N SER A 245 -51.12 1.48 -13.32
CA SER A 245 -50.28 2.64 -13.67
C SER A 245 -50.82 3.31 -14.91
N ASP A 246 -50.89 4.66 -14.89
CA ASP A 246 -51.46 5.47 -15.98
C ASP A 246 -52.85 5.00 -16.40
N GLY A 247 -53.70 4.63 -15.42
CA GLY A 247 -55.06 4.14 -15.63
C GLY A 247 -55.16 2.70 -16.18
N THR A 248 -54.06 2.03 -16.44
CA THR A 248 -54.04 0.66 -16.94
C THR A 248 -53.81 -0.34 -15.83
N PRO A 249 -54.63 -1.39 -15.63
CA PRO A 249 -54.38 -2.43 -14.64
C PRO A 249 -53.01 -3.14 -14.90
N ARG A 250 -52.17 -3.23 -13.85
CA ARG A 250 -50.84 -3.83 -13.90
C ARG A 250 -50.74 -5.12 -13.10
N LEU A 251 -51.39 -5.16 -11.94
CA LEU A 251 -51.46 -6.32 -11.08
C LEU A 251 -52.87 -6.46 -10.52
N THR A 252 -53.35 -7.67 -10.60
CA THR A 252 -54.64 -8.03 -9.96
C THR A 252 -54.53 -9.37 -9.28
N GLY A 253 -55.29 -9.56 -8.23
CA GLY A 253 -55.40 -10.84 -7.57
C GLY A 253 -55.99 -10.77 -6.19
N GLN A 254 -55.79 -11.86 -5.44
CA GLN A 254 -56.38 -12.06 -4.13
C GLN A 254 -55.36 -12.56 -3.13
N VAL A 255 -55.53 -12.10 -1.90
CA VAL A 255 -54.83 -12.64 -0.72
C VAL A 255 -55.92 -13.22 0.19
N THR A 256 -55.71 -14.45 0.66
CA THR A 256 -56.68 -15.14 1.53
C THR A 256 -56.06 -15.49 2.87
N ILE A 257 -56.81 -15.37 3.94
CA ILE A 257 -56.47 -15.86 5.29
C ILE A 257 -57.69 -16.67 5.77
N ARG A 258 -57.44 -17.92 6.19
CA ARG A 258 -58.50 -18.82 6.66
C ARG A 258 -58.03 -19.58 7.88
N ASP A 259 -58.97 -19.92 8.78
CA ASP A 259 -58.67 -20.92 9.79
C ASP A 259 -58.52 -22.29 9.18
N ALA A 260 -57.61 -23.11 9.72
CA ALA A 260 -57.54 -24.51 9.38
C ALA A 260 -58.80 -25.23 9.82
N ALA A 261 -59.11 -26.41 9.26
CA ALA A 261 -60.30 -27.20 9.51
C ALA A 261 -60.47 -27.47 11.04
N ALA A 262 -61.73 -27.70 11.49
CA ALA A 262 -62.19 -27.68 12.87
C ALA A 262 -61.46 -28.60 13.89
N ASP A 263 -60.60 -29.49 13.49
CA ASP A 263 -59.74 -30.34 14.35
C ASP A 263 -58.38 -29.71 14.65
N GLU A 264 -57.96 -28.64 13.91
CA GLU A 264 -56.70 -27.92 14.09
C GLU A 264 -57.00 -26.43 14.39
N THR A 265 -57.70 -26.18 15.54
CA THR A 265 -58.22 -24.86 15.94
C THR A 265 -57.19 -23.77 16.16
N THR A 266 -55.94 -23.97 15.78
CA THR A 266 -54.83 -23.07 16.12
C THR A 266 -53.91 -22.66 14.95
N ALA A 267 -54.26 -23.02 13.72
CA ALA A 267 -53.47 -22.67 12.55
C ALA A 267 -54.21 -21.71 11.61
N LYS A 268 -53.51 -20.77 10.98
CA LYS A 268 -54.02 -19.91 9.91
C LYS A 268 -53.46 -20.34 8.56
N VAL A 269 -54.33 -20.64 7.62
CA VAL A 269 -53.99 -20.89 6.23
C VAL A 269 -54.01 -19.55 5.48
N PHE A 270 -52.97 -19.24 4.78
CA PHE A 270 -52.88 -18.04 3.95
C PHE A 270 -52.59 -18.41 2.50
N GLY A 271 -53.00 -17.55 1.59
CA GLY A 271 -52.76 -17.71 0.17
C GLY A 271 -52.65 -16.40 -0.54
N ALA A 272 -51.94 -16.39 -1.66
CA ALA A 272 -51.91 -15.26 -2.57
C ALA A 272 -51.93 -15.77 -4.00
N THR A 273 -52.76 -15.16 -4.83
CA THR A 273 -52.78 -15.37 -6.26
C THR A 273 -52.82 -14.02 -6.94
N LEU A 274 -51.69 -13.65 -7.53
CA LEU A 274 -51.49 -12.35 -8.17
C LEU A 274 -51.02 -12.56 -9.60
N SER A 275 -51.49 -11.75 -10.52
CA SER A 275 -51.06 -11.81 -11.92
C SER A 275 -51.16 -10.47 -12.62
N GLY A 276 -50.33 -10.24 -13.62
CA GLY A 276 -50.41 -8.99 -14.38
C GLY A 276 -49.23 -8.71 -15.28
N ASP A 277 -49.33 -7.58 -15.98
CA ASP A 277 -48.26 -7.00 -16.78
C ASP A 277 -47.45 -5.97 -15.97
N LEU A 278 -46.41 -6.41 -15.38
CA LEU A 278 -45.51 -5.55 -14.55
C LEU A 278 -44.47 -4.81 -15.38
N THR A 279 -44.32 -5.06 -16.69
CA THR A 279 -43.28 -4.47 -17.53
C THR A 279 -43.16 -2.96 -17.46
N PRO A 280 -44.27 -2.17 -17.46
CA PRO A 280 -44.16 -0.73 -17.40
C PRO A 280 -43.64 -0.19 -16.06
N LEU A 281 -43.69 -0.99 -15.00
CA LEU A 281 -43.17 -0.66 -13.69
C LEU A 281 -41.66 -0.83 -13.56
N PHE A 282 -40.99 -1.41 -14.58
CA PHE A 282 -39.56 -1.61 -14.59
C PHE A 282 -38.85 -0.78 -15.67
N ALA A 283 -37.58 -0.43 -15.41
CA ALA A 283 -36.72 0.21 -16.39
C ALA A 283 -36.66 -0.60 -17.71
N ALA A 284 -36.55 0.07 -18.82
CA ALA A 284 -36.60 -0.53 -20.16
C ALA A 284 -35.72 -1.78 -20.31
N ASP A 285 -34.54 -1.75 -19.67
CA ASP A 285 -33.56 -2.83 -19.69
C ASP A 285 -34.01 -4.09 -18.96
N TYR A 286 -34.96 -3.99 -18.01
CA TYR A 286 -35.48 -5.12 -17.23
C TYR A 286 -36.82 -5.65 -17.77
N ARG A 287 -37.48 -4.91 -18.65
CA ARG A 287 -38.80 -5.30 -19.23
C ARG A 287 -38.78 -6.68 -19.88
N PRO A 288 -37.71 -7.07 -20.64
CA PRO A 288 -37.62 -8.42 -21.22
C PRO A 288 -37.57 -9.53 -20.17
N PHE A 289 -37.06 -9.26 -18.96
CA PHE A 289 -36.99 -10.23 -17.87
C PHE A 289 -38.40 -10.60 -17.36
N PHE A 290 -39.24 -9.62 -17.13
CA PHE A 290 -40.58 -9.84 -16.59
C PHE A 290 -41.60 -10.23 -17.68
N GLY A 291 -41.48 -9.62 -18.86
CA GLY A 291 -42.49 -9.81 -19.94
C GLY A 291 -43.87 -9.31 -19.52
N THR A 292 -44.84 -9.52 -20.40
CA THR A 292 -46.19 -9.03 -20.23
C THR A 292 -47.07 -9.92 -19.33
N GLN A 293 -46.58 -11.04 -18.87
CA GLN A 293 -47.34 -11.97 -18.03
C GLN A 293 -46.46 -12.41 -16.86
N SER A 294 -46.70 -11.85 -15.68
CA SER A 294 -46.13 -12.30 -14.43
C SER A 294 -47.22 -12.84 -13.51
N ALA A 295 -46.93 -13.96 -12.86
CA ALA A 295 -47.90 -14.58 -11.94
C ALA A 295 -47.19 -15.11 -10.69
N LEU A 296 -47.80 -14.90 -9.54
CA LEU A 296 -47.44 -15.43 -8.24
C LEU A 296 -48.59 -16.23 -7.67
N LYS A 297 -48.33 -17.47 -7.31
CA LYS A 297 -49.24 -18.28 -6.51
C LYS A 297 -48.52 -18.77 -5.29
N LEU A 298 -49.11 -18.61 -4.13
CA LEU A 298 -48.56 -19.02 -2.85
C LEU A 298 -49.68 -19.56 -1.97
N THR A 299 -49.49 -20.71 -1.32
CA THR A 299 -50.35 -21.21 -0.27
C THR A 299 -49.50 -21.71 0.89
N GLY A 300 -49.90 -21.36 2.10
CA GLY A 300 -49.17 -21.76 3.31
C GLY A 300 -50.02 -21.79 4.55
N THR A 301 -49.47 -22.33 5.61
CA THR A 301 -50.09 -22.45 6.91
C THR A 301 -49.14 -21.93 7.98
N ARG A 302 -49.60 -21.11 8.89
CA ARG A 302 -48.83 -20.69 10.06
C ARG A 302 -49.53 -21.19 11.33
N GLN A 303 -48.79 -21.94 12.14
CA GLN A 303 -49.28 -22.43 13.40
C GLN A 303 -49.11 -21.38 14.52
N GLN A 304 -49.87 -21.49 15.61
CA GLN A 304 -49.73 -20.56 16.74
C GLN A 304 -48.35 -20.58 17.42
N ASN A 305 -47.68 -21.73 17.41
CA ASN A 305 -46.32 -21.85 17.94
C ASN A 305 -45.26 -21.21 17.04
N GLY A 306 -45.65 -20.57 15.92
CA GLY A 306 -44.74 -19.91 14.99
C GLY A 306 -44.27 -20.78 13.81
N ALA A 307 -44.55 -22.09 13.80
CA ALA A 307 -44.21 -22.97 12.71
C ALA A 307 -44.88 -22.50 11.40
N LEU A 308 -44.13 -22.53 10.28
CA LEU A 308 -44.54 -22.04 8.99
C LEU A 308 -44.46 -23.15 7.96
N GLU A 309 -45.53 -23.37 7.20
CA GLU A 309 -45.56 -24.25 6.04
C GLU A 309 -46.00 -23.45 4.82
N ILE A 310 -45.21 -23.43 3.76
CA ILE A 310 -45.54 -23.00 2.42
C ILE A 310 -45.68 -24.28 1.57
N ALA A 311 -46.92 -24.71 1.39
CA ALA A 311 -47.23 -25.99 0.73
C ALA A 311 -46.94 -25.93 -0.78
N ASP A 312 -47.19 -24.78 -1.39
CA ASP A 312 -46.95 -24.55 -2.83
C ASP A 312 -46.57 -23.07 -3.04
N PHE A 313 -45.52 -22.88 -3.78
CA PHE A 313 -45.06 -21.56 -4.24
C PHE A 313 -44.71 -21.65 -5.72
N THR A 314 -45.27 -20.78 -6.51
CA THR A 314 -45.00 -20.69 -7.95
C THR A 314 -44.88 -19.21 -8.33
N LEU A 315 -43.75 -18.83 -8.92
CA LEU A 315 -43.52 -17.51 -9.51
C LEU A 315 -43.14 -17.74 -11.00
N THR A 316 -43.88 -17.15 -11.89
CA THR A 316 -43.62 -17.20 -13.31
C THR A 316 -43.61 -15.81 -13.92
N ALA A 317 -42.67 -15.59 -14.83
CA ALA A 317 -42.58 -14.42 -15.69
C ALA A 317 -41.85 -14.83 -16.96
N ALA A 318 -41.60 -13.93 -17.91
CA ALA A 318 -41.03 -14.29 -19.20
C ALA A 318 -39.69 -15.03 -19.10
N GLN A 319 -38.83 -14.65 -18.16
CA GLN A 319 -37.48 -15.22 -18.04
C GLN A 319 -37.26 -15.89 -16.67
N ILE A 320 -38.30 -16.13 -15.89
CA ILE A 320 -38.19 -16.80 -14.62
C ILE A 320 -39.39 -17.72 -14.38
N ALA A 321 -39.05 -18.91 -13.97
CA ALA A 321 -40.01 -19.89 -13.47
C ALA A 321 -39.45 -20.51 -12.20
N LEU A 322 -40.04 -20.19 -11.05
CA LEU A 322 -39.66 -20.74 -9.74
C LEU A 322 -40.86 -21.49 -9.16
N SER A 323 -40.59 -22.63 -8.57
CA SER A 323 -41.60 -23.39 -7.83
C SER A 323 -40.99 -24.05 -6.61
N GLY A 324 -41.76 -24.23 -5.55
CA GLY A 324 -41.22 -24.83 -4.37
C GLY A 324 -42.21 -25.01 -3.24
N ALA A 325 -41.68 -25.55 -2.13
CA ALA A 325 -42.37 -25.70 -0.85
C ALA A 325 -41.34 -25.49 0.26
N LEU A 326 -41.79 -24.98 1.40
CA LEU A 326 -40.95 -24.75 2.57
C LEU A 326 -41.75 -25.08 3.85
N SER A 327 -41.16 -25.82 4.76
CA SER A 327 -41.68 -26.03 6.10
C SER A 327 -40.60 -25.71 7.13
N LEU A 328 -40.93 -24.86 8.07
CA LEU A 328 -40.10 -24.43 9.20
C LEU A 328 -40.76 -24.84 10.50
N ASP A 329 -39.97 -25.26 11.48
CA ASP A 329 -40.49 -25.49 12.84
C ASP A 329 -40.70 -24.15 13.60
N ALA A 330 -41.18 -24.27 14.83
CA ALA A 330 -41.44 -23.12 15.71
C ALA A 330 -40.20 -22.26 16.00
N ALA A 331 -39.01 -22.77 15.83
CA ALA A 331 -37.74 -22.09 15.99
C ALA A 331 -37.15 -21.56 14.67
N GLY A 332 -37.88 -21.71 13.57
CA GLY A 332 -37.47 -21.24 12.25
C GLY A 332 -36.49 -22.19 11.51
N TRP A 333 -36.30 -23.44 12.01
CA TRP A 333 -35.45 -24.40 11.32
C TRP A 333 -36.22 -25.20 10.26
N PRO A 334 -35.55 -25.49 9.10
CA PRO A 334 -36.19 -26.22 8.02
C PRO A 334 -36.58 -27.64 8.45
N GLN A 335 -37.83 -27.99 8.20
CA GLN A 335 -38.32 -29.34 8.25
C GLN A 335 -38.44 -29.96 6.86
N GLN A 336 -38.78 -29.13 5.89
CA GLN A 336 -38.79 -29.50 4.50
C GLN A 336 -38.51 -28.25 3.64
N PHE A 337 -37.76 -28.39 2.58
CA PHE A 337 -37.77 -27.44 1.49
C PHE A 337 -37.57 -28.13 0.15
N ARG A 338 -38.21 -27.57 -0.84
CA ARG A 338 -38.02 -27.91 -2.25
C ARG A 338 -38.04 -26.60 -3.05
N LEU A 339 -37.03 -26.38 -3.84
CA LEU A 339 -36.97 -25.23 -4.76
C LEU A 339 -36.50 -25.73 -6.11
N ASN A 340 -37.31 -25.46 -7.14
CA ASN A 340 -36.96 -25.72 -8.53
C ASN A 340 -37.10 -24.40 -9.27
N GLY A 341 -36.12 -24.07 -10.08
CA GLY A 341 -36.14 -22.80 -10.80
C GLY A 341 -35.35 -22.82 -12.09
N GLN A 342 -35.85 -21.99 -13.01
CA GLN A 342 -35.20 -21.70 -14.26
C GLN A 342 -35.25 -20.21 -14.52
N LEU A 343 -34.13 -19.62 -14.90
CA LEU A 343 -34.02 -18.25 -15.39
C LEU A 343 -33.43 -18.26 -16.79
N GLY A 344 -34.01 -17.49 -17.69
CA GLY A 344 -33.61 -17.49 -19.10
C GLY A 344 -33.94 -18.78 -19.84
N ASP A 345 -33.71 -18.76 -21.13
CA ASP A 345 -33.94 -19.90 -22.07
C ASP A 345 -32.64 -20.62 -22.45
N GLY A 346 -31.49 -20.14 -21.99
CA GLY A 346 -30.15 -20.66 -22.33
C GLY A 346 -29.51 -19.97 -23.53
N ASP A 347 -30.27 -19.34 -24.39
CA ASP A 347 -29.80 -18.74 -25.64
C ASP A 347 -29.82 -17.21 -25.61
N THR A 348 -30.89 -16.64 -25.06
CA THR A 348 -31.08 -15.18 -25.01
C THR A 348 -30.33 -14.53 -23.86
N ARG A 349 -29.63 -13.47 -24.18
CA ARG A 349 -28.97 -12.64 -23.12
C ARG A 349 -30.00 -11.81 -22.37
N VAL A 350 -30.14 -12.05 -21.09
CA VAL A 350 -31.13 -11.43 -20.21
C VAL A 350 -30.44 -10.61 -19.12
N ARG A 351 -30.85 -9.37 -18.94
CA ARG A 351 -30.39 -8.54 -17.80
C ARG A 351 -31.16 -8.88 -16.55
N LEU A 352 -30.44 -9.21 -15.48
CA LEU A 352 -31.03 -9.50 -14.17
C LEU A 352 -31.44 -8.21 -13.43
N PRO A 353 -32.59 -8.17 -12.78
CA PRO A 353 -33.07 -7.03 -11.99
C PRO A 353 -32.46 -7.06 -10.59
N ILE A 354 -31.14 -7.01 -10.50
CA ILE A 354 -30.39 -6.94 -9.25
C ILE A 354 -29.61 -5.64 -9.17
N SER A 355 -29.42 -5.14 -7.95
CA SER A 355 -28.63 -3.92 -7.71
C SER A 355 -27.17 -4.13 -8.03
N GLY A 356 -26.45 -3.03 -8.35
CA GLY A 356 -25.05 -3.03 -8.68
C GLY A 356 -24.74 -3.02 -10.18
N PRO A 357 -23.55 -3.47 -10.61
CA PRO A 357 -23.17 -3.48 -12.03
C PRO A 357 -24.12 -4.31 -12.89
N ALA A 358 -24.31 -3.87 -14.15
CA ALA A 358 -25.17 -4.55 -15.10
C ALA A 358 -24.79 -6.02 -15.24
N THR A 359 -25.66 -6.91 -14.72
CA THR A 359 -25.45 -8.36 -14.72
C THR A 359 -26.37 -9.00 -15.74
N HIS A 360 -25.79 -9.81 -16.62
CA HIS A 360 -26.52 -10.56 -17.63
C HIS A 360 -26.28 -12.05 -17.45
N ILE A 361 -27.27 -12.85 -17.85
CA ILE A 361 -27.13 -14.30 -17.98
C ILE A 361 -27.83 -14.74 -19.26
N ARG A 362 -27.50 -15.95 -19.79
CA ARG A 362 -28.33 -16.61 -20.78
C ARG A 362 -29.28 -17.59 -20.13
N GLY A 363 -28.84 -18.24 -19.09
CA GLY A 363 -29.69 -19.13 -18.33
C GLY A 363 -29.15 -19.46 -16.96
N ALA A 364 -30.05 -19.83 -16.07
CA ALA A 364 -29.71 -20.43 -14.79
C ALA A 364 -30.75 -21.49 -14.43
N THR A 365 -30.32 -22.55 -13.77
CA THR A 365 -31.18 -23.58 -13.19
C THR A 365 -30.86 -23.77 -11.73
N ILE A 366 -31.88 -23.92 -10.90
CA ILE A 366 -31.75 -24.23 -9.48
C ILE A 366 -32.61 -25.43 -9.12
N ASP A 367 -32.05 -26.38 -8.40
CA ASP A 367 -32.74 -27.49 -7.74
C ASP A 367 -32.21 -27.62 -6.33
N ALA A 368 -33.08 -27.50 -5.34
CA ALA A 368 -32.72 -27.69 -3.97
C ALA A 368 -33.78 -28.44 -3.20
N ALA A 369 -33.38 -29.39 -2.36
CA ALA A 369 -34.30 -30.23 -1.63
C ALA A 369 -33.76 -30.68 -0.27
N PHE A 370 -34.67 -30.74 0.68
CA PHE A 370 -34.50 -31.31 2.01
C PHE A 370 -35.84 -31.84 2.49
N ASP A 371 -35.85 -32.95 3.19
CA ASP A 371 -37.05 -33.53 3.80
C ASP A 371 -36.67 -34.32 5.06
N ALA A 372 -37.00 -33.75 6.21
CA ALA A 372 -36.72 -34.30 7.53
C ALA A 372 -37.36 -35.66 7.76
N ALA A 373 -38.47 -35.96 7.10
CA ALA A 373 -39.12 -37.29 7.19
C ALA A 373 -38.30 -38.37 6.52
N ARG A 374 -37.40 -38.01 5.59
CA ARG A 374 -36.51 -38.92 4.85
C ARG A 374 -35.08 -38.95 5.41
N GLY A 375 -34.81 -38.14 6.39
CA GLY A 375 -33.51 -38.02 7.04
C GLY A 375 -33.01 -36.59 7.13
N ASP A 376 -31.73 -36.44 7.45
CA ASP A 376 -31.08 -35.16 7.73
C ASP A 376 -30.39 -34.54 6.48
N ARG A 377 -30.38 -35.26 5.35
CA ARG A 377 -29.60 -34.88 4.16
C ARG A 377 -30.32 -33.87 3.28
N TRP A 378 -29.63 -32.79 2.95
CA TRP A 378 -30.06 -31.82 1.96
C TRP A 378 -29.18 -31.89 0.69
N ARG A 379 -29.70 -31.41 -0.41
CA ARG A 379 -28.98 -31.20 -1.67
C ARG A 379 -29.40 -29.91 -2.34
N ALA A 380 -28.48 -29.30 -3.09
CA ALA A 380 -28.75 -28.17 -3.94
C ALA A 380 -27.87 -28.23 -5.18
N ARG A 381 -28.40 -27.77 -6.32
CA ARG A 381 -27.66 -27.58 -7.57
C ARG A 381 -28.02 -26.25 -8.18
N LEU A 382 -27.03 -25.54 -8.66
CA LEU A 382 -27.16 -24.31 -9.41
C LEU A 382 -26.30 -24.45 -10.67
N GLY A 383 -26.91 -24.25 -11.81
CA GLY A 383 -26.23 -24.15 -13.09
C GLY A 383 -26.41 -22.76 -13.65
N LEU A 384 -25.34 -22.15 -14.16
CA LEU A 384 -25.36 -20.86 -14.84
C LEU A 384 -24.77 -21.01 -16.25
N THR A 385 -25.33 -20.30 -17.20
CA THR A 385 -24.80 -20.19 -18.56
C THR A 385 -24.76 -18.74 -19.00
N GLY A 386 -23.60 -18.31 -19.55
CA GLY A 386 -23.45 -16.98 -20.12
C GLY A 386 -23.59 -15.87 -19.11
N PHE A 387 -22.99 -16.01 -17.94
CA PHE A 387 -22.94 -14.93 -16.94
C PHE A 387 -21.95 -13.85 -17.38
N GLU A 388 -22.40 -12.60 -17.39
CA GLU A 388 -21.60 -11.45 -17.83
C GLU A 388 -21.84 -10.25 -16.91
N ARG A 389 -20.75 -9.70 -16.43
CA ARG A 389 -20.64 -8.39 -15.78
C ARG A 389 -19.52 -7.61 -16.45
N PRO A 390 -19.41 -6.29 -16.24
CA PRO A 390 -18.32 -5.51 -16.83
C PRO A 390 -16.93 -6.04 -16.48
N ASP A 391 -16.75 -6.51 -15.25
CA ASP A 391 -15.48 -6.95 -14.66
C ASP A 391 -15.20 -8.45 -14.80
N ILE A 392 -16.25 -9.28 -15.00
CA ILE A 392 -16.13 -10.74 -15.05
C ILE A 392 -17.20 -11.36 -15.93
N GLY A 393 -16.82 -12.38 -16.70
CA GLY A 393 -17.74 -13.24 -17.47
C GLY A 393 -17.46 -14.71 -17.22
N LEU A 394 -18.49 -15.54 -17.32
CA LEU A 394 -18.41 -16.99 -17.24
C LEU A 394 -19.25 -17.60 -18.37
N SER A 395 -18.68 -18.50 -19.14
CA SER A 395 -19.46 -19.25 -20.12
C SER A 395 -20.40 -20.23 -19.43
N THR A 396 -19.91 -20.94 -18.45
CA THR A 396 -20.65 -21.90 -17.63
C THR A 396 -20.20 -21.82 -16.16
N ALA A 397 -21.14 -22.04 -15.25
CA ALA A 397 -20.82 -22.29 -13.85
C ALA A 397 -21.79 -23.38 -13.32
N THR A 398 -21.24 -24.34 -12.63
CA THR A 398 -22.02 -25.32 -11.87
C THR A 398 -21.63 -25.28 -10.41
N LEU A 399 -22.63 -25.29 -9.54
CA LEU A 399 -22.45 -25.39 -8.11
C LEU A 399 -23.35 -26.52 -7.61
N SER A 400 -22.79 -27.51 -6.96
CA SER A 400 -23.54 -28.56 -6.30
C SER A 400 -23.21 -28.57 -4.79
N GLY A 401 -24.25 -28.63 -3.99
CA GLY A 401 -24.15 -28.68 -2.52
C GLY A 401 -24.88 -29.90 -1.98
N ARG A 402 -24.30 -30.54 -0.98
CA ARG A 402 -24.92 -31.60 -0.22
C ARG A 402 -24.42 -31.62 1.21
N GLY A 403 -25.26 -32.05 2.13
CA GLY A 403 -24.86 -32.13 3.52
C GLY A 403 -25.97 -32.61 4.43
N ALA A 404 -25.89 -32.29 5.69
CA ALA A 404 -26.89 -32.63 6.70
C ALA A 404 -27.34 -31.41 7.48
N LEU A 405 -28.58 -31.41 7.93
CA LEU A 405 -29.19 -30.44 8.83
C LEU A 405 -29.44 -31.10 10.18
N GLU A 406 -28.63 -30.78 11.19
CA GLU A 406 -28.84 -31.20 12.57
C GLU A 406 -29.91 -30.32 13.21
N ARG A 407 -31.06 -30.91 13.55
CA ARG A 407 -32.22 -30.19 14.07
C ARG A 407 -32.34 -30.19 15.59
N THR A 408 -31.61 -31.06 16.28
CA THR A 408 -31.50 -31.09 17.73
C THR A 408 -30.43 -30.10 18.21
N ALA A 409 -30.71 -29.43 19.33
CA ALA A 409 -29.76 -28.49 19.89
C ALA A 409 -28.49 -29.18 20.40
N PRO A 410 -27.28 -28.67 20.15
CA PRO A 410 -26.99 -27.47 19.35
C PRO A 410 -27.19 -27.76 17.86
N ARG A 411 -28.02 -26.94 17.23
CA ARG A 411 -28.38 -27.10 15.79
C ARG A 411 -27.19 -26.85 14.88
N GLY A 412 -27.19 -27.49 13.72
CA GLY A 412 -26.03 -27.37 12.81
C GLY A 412 -26.36 -27.70 11.37
N VAL A 413 -25.44 -27.26 10.51
CA VAL A 413 -25.48 -27.50 9.06
C VAL A 413 -24.10 -27.95 8.61
N THR A 414 -24.01 -29.13 8.01
CA THR A 414 -22.83 -29.50 7.25
C THR A 414 -23.10 -29.31 5.77
N ALA A 415 -22.11 -28.88 5.02
CA ALA A 415 -22.18 -28.67 3.59
C ALA A 415 -20.89 -29.12 2.89
N LEU A 416 -21.01 -29.94 1.88
CA LEU A 416 -19.98 -30.18 0.89
C LEU A 416 -20.43 -29.51 -0.40
N MET A 417 -19.70 -28.47 -0.80
CA MET A 417 -19.95 -27.68 -1.99
C MET A 417 -18.92 -28.05 -3.05
N GLU A 418 -19.36 -28.37 -4.25
CA GLU A 418 -18.52 -28.61 -5.43
C GLU A 418 -18.89 -27.58 -6.48
N PHE A 419 -17.92 -26.98 -7.13
CA PHE A 419 -18.16 -25.99 -8.17
C PHE A 419 -17.14 -26.09 -9.31
N ASP A 420 -17.62 -25.81 -10.51
CA ASP A 420 -16.84 -25.72 -11.73
C ASP A 420 -17.25 -24.47 -12.50
N LEU A 421 -16.28 -23.61 -12.78
CA LEU A 421 -16.41 -22.37 -13.53
C LEU A 421 -15.62 -22.50 -14.83
N GLY A 422 -16.29 -22.36 -15.96
CA GLY A 422 -15.68 -22.53 -17.28
C GLY A 422 -15.84 -21.30 -18.16
N GLY A 423 -14.85 -21.07 -19.00
CA GLY A 423 -14.82 -19.94 -19.92
C GLY A 423 -14.80 -18.59 -19.20
N MET A 424 -14.05 -18.54 -18.10
CA MET A 424 -13.94 -17.33 -17.29
C MET A 424 -13.16 -16.24 -18.03
N ARG A 425 -13.70 -15.03 -18.02
CA ARG A 425 -13.10 -13.80 -18.51
C ARG A 425 -13.05 -12.80 -17.37
N ILE A 426 -11.89 -12.29 -17.05
CA ILE A 426 -11.68 -11.25 -16.06
C ILE A 426 -11.08 -10.07 -16.80
N ASP A 427 -11.57 -8.86 -16.54
CA ASP A 427 -11.20 -7.66 -17.27
C ASP A 427 -9.78 -7.20 -16.94
N ASP A 428 -9.33 -7.44 -15.70
CA ASP A 428 -7.95 -7.24 -15.31
C ASP A 428 -7.07 -8.37 -15.92
N PRO A 429 -6.16 -8.03 -16.86
CA PRO A 429 -5.34 -9.03 -17.54
C PRO A 429 -4.38 -9.75 -16.60
N ALA A 430 -3.91 -9.10 -15.54
CA ALA A 430 -3.00 -9.70 -14.56
C ALA A 430 -3.72 -10.78 -13.73
N VAL A 431 -4.93 -10.46 -13.29
CA VAL A 431 -5.78 -11.42 -12.58
C VAL A 431 -6.22 -12.55 -13.53
N SER A 432 -6.58 -12.23 -14.78
CA SER A 432 -6.97 -13.22 -15.79
C SER A 432 -5.86 -14.23 -16.08
N GLU A 433 -4.63 -13.77 -16.24
CA GLU A 433 -3.46 -14.66 -16.44
C GLU A 433 -3.19 -15.52 -15.20
N ALA A 434 -3.27 -14.94 -14.02
CA ALA A 434 -3.03 -15.62 -12.76
C ALA A 434 -4.08 -16.70 -12.48
N VAL A 435 -5.35 -16.41 -12.73
CA VAL A 435 -6.47 -17.29 -12.41
C VAL A 435 -6.78 -18.28 -13.54
N GLY A 436 -6.65 -17.84 -14.82
CA GLY A 436 -6.97 -18.65 -15.99
C GLY A 436 -8.47 -18.67 -16.30
N THR A 437 -8.86 -19.54 -17.23
CA THR A 437 -10.22 -19.59 -17.77
C THR A 437 -11.12 -20.63 -17.11
N GLU A 438 -10.57 -21.51 -16.30
CA GLU A 438 -11.29 -22.60 -15.64
C GLU A 438 -10.89 -22.68 -14.17
N ILE A 439 -11.85 -22.73 -13.28
CA ILE A 439 -11.67 -22.96 -11.85
C ILE A 439 -12.64 -24.08 -11.44
N GLY A 440 -12.09 -25.14 -10.89
CA GLY A 440 -12.85 -26.17 -10.19
C GLY A 440 -12.52 -26.16 -8.71
N GLY A 441 -13.46 -26.65 -7.91
CA GLY A 441 -13.17 -26.74 -6.48
C GLY A 441 -14.21 -27.44 -5.65
N LEU A 442 -13.81 -27.65 -4.40
CA LEU A 442 -14.72 -28.13 -3.36
C LEU A 442 -14.46 -27.36 -2.06
N ALA A 443 -15.53 -27.19 -1.29
CA ALA A 443 -15.47 -26.63 0.07
C ALA A 443 -16.35 -27.48 0.99
N SER A 444 -15.81 -27.86 2.15
CA SER A 444 -16.54 -28.56 3.21
C SER A 444 -16.72 -27.63 4.38
N LEU A 445 -17.97 -27.31 4.71
CA LEU A 445 -18.35 -26.34 5.73
C LEU A 445 -19.09 -27.03 6.87
N ASP A 446 -18.91 -26.54 8.06
CA ASP A 446 -19.60 -27.01 9.25
C ASP A 446 -20.00 -25.81 10.11
N PHE A 447 -21.30 -25.61 10.23
CA PHE A 447 -21.88 -24.60 11.10
C PHE A 447 -22.59 -25.30 12.27
N THR A 448 -22.33 -24.86 13.48
CA THR A 448 -23.05 -25.29 14.68
C THR A 448 -23.41 -24.05 15.48
N GLU A 449 -24.64 -23.99 15.96
CA GLU A 449 -25.15 -22.87 16.75
C GLU A 449 -24.27 -22.62 17.98
N GLY A 450 -23.87 -21.32 18.18
CA GLY A 450 -22.99 -20.91 19.27
C GLY A 450 -21.51 -21.28 19.07
N ARG A 451 -21.12 -21.79 17.89
CA ARG A 451 -19.72 -22.12 17.56
C ARG A 451 -19.26 -21.39 16.29
N PRO A 452 -17.94 -21.24 16.10
CA PRO A 452 -17.40 -20.72 14.85
C PRO A 452 -17.88 -21.52 13.63
N LEU A 453 -18.04 -20.84 12.50
CA LEU A 453 -18.19 -21.51 11.21
C LEU A 453 -16.85 -22.13 10.81
N VAL A 454 -16.83 -23.44 10.63
CA VAL A 454 -15.61 -24.19 10.30
C VAL A 454 -15.59 -24.55 8.81
N LEU A 455 -14.56 -24.13 8.11
CA LEU A 455 -14.17 -24.62 6.80
C LEU A 455 -13.25 -25.83 7.01
N ARG A 456 -13.79 -27.03 6.96
CA ARG A 456 -13.02 -28.28 7.19
C ARG A 456 -12.01 -28.54 6.09
N ALA A 457 -12.38 -28.25 4.86
CA ALA A 457 -11.54 -28.40 3.71
C ALA A 457 -11.96 -27.46 2.61
N LEU A 458 -10.98 -26.85 1.96
CA LEU A 458 -11.09 -26.11 0.71
C LEU A 458 -10.11 -26.73 -0.27
N ARG A 459 -10.55 -26.93 -1.50
CA ARG A 459 -9.68 -27.25 -2.64
C ARG A 459 -10.12 -26.43 -3.83
N LEU A 460 -9.23 -25.65 -4.39
CA LEU A 460 -9.42 -24.89 -5.63
C LEU A 460 -8.36 -25.33 -6.62
N THR A 461 -8.74 -25.52 -7.86
CA THR A 461 -7.83 -25.87 -8.94
C THR A 461 -8.04 -24.90 -10.09
N SER A 462 -6.95 -24.39 -10.66
CA SER A 462 -6.96 -23.53 -11.83
C SER A 462 -5.76 -23.87 -12.72
N GLY A 463 -6.00 -24.53 -13.82
CA GLY A 463 -4.94 -25.15 -14.60
C GLY A 463 -4.13 -26.13 -13.75
N ALA A 464 -2.81 -25.95 -13.69
CA ALA A 464 -1.93 -26.79 -12.86
C ALA A 464 -1.76 -26.26 -11.41
N ALA A 465 -2.29 -25.08 -11.09
CA ALA A 465 -2.21 -24.54 -9.73
C ALA A 465 -3.33 -25.10 -8.86
N GLN A 466 -3.01 -25.40 -7.62
CA GLN A 466 -3.96 -25.90 -6.63
C GLN A 466 -3.82 -25.14 -5.32
N LEU A 467 -4.93 -24.66 -4.77
CA LEU A 467 -5.04 -24.13 -3.42
C LEU A 467 -5.84 -25.11 -2.56
N THR A 468 -5.28 -25.51 -1.45
CA THR A 468 -5.98 -26.31 -0.42
C THR A 468 -5.94 -25.57 0.89
N GLY A 469 -6.96 -25.77 1.74
CA GLY A 469 -6.94 -25.10 3.05
C GLY A 469 -8.05 -25.57 3.97
N ASN A 470 -7.98 -25.10 5.20
CA ASN A 470 -8.99 -25.23 6.22
C ASN A 470 -8.93 -24.00 7.14
N GLY A 471 -10.01 -23.76 7.88
CA GLY A 471 -10.04 -22.60 8.77
C GLY A 471 -11.37 -22.45 9.48
N GLN A 472 -11.51 -21.34 10.19
CA GLN A 472 -12.76 -20.99 10.88
C GLN A 472 -12.98 -19.49 10.88
N ILE A 473 -14.25 -19.10 10.93
CA ILE A 473 -14.71 -17.73 11.17
C ILE A 473 -15.32 -17.71 12.57
N SER A 474 -14.70 -16.98 13.49
CA SER A 474 -15.06 -17.02 14.92
C SER A 474 -16.30 -16.21 15.25
N ALA A 475 -16.58 -15.13 14.49
CA ALA A 475 -17.77 -14.32 14.65
C ALA A 475 -18.18 -13.71 13.30
N PHE A 476 -19.48 -13.44 13.13
CA PHE A 476 -20.02 -12.70 11.99
C PHE A 476 -20.14 -11.18 12.26
N ALA A 477 -19.68 -10.74 13.43
CA ALA A 477 -19.50 -9.34 13.85
C ALA A 477 -18.00 -9.07 14.09
N ASP A 478 -17.64 -7.86 14.48
CA ASP A 478 -16.28 -7.48 14.90
C ASP A 478 -15.18 -7.76 13.85
N GLY A 479 -15.48 -7.47 12.55
CA GLY A 479 -14.49 -7.53 11.49
C GLY A 479 -14.25 -8.92 10.90
N PHE A 480 -15.06 -9.93 11.23
CA PHE A 480 -14.96 -11.32 10.76
C PHE A 480 -13.57 -11.94 11.04
N PRO A 481 -13.24 -12.22 12.32
CA PRO A 481 -11.97 -12.84 12.64
C PRO A 481 -11.92 -14.27 12.09
N VAL A 482 -10.85 -14.52 11.32
CA VAL A 482 -10.58 -15.79 10.65
C VAL A 482 -9.27 -16.38 11.15
N SER A 483 -9.19 -17.70 11.17
CA SER A 483 -7.94 -18.43 11.39
C SER A 483 -7.93 -19.69 10.57
N GLY A 484 -6.74 -20.14 10.14
CA GLY A 484 -6.65 -21.34 9.34
C GLY A 484 -5.28 -21.57 8.70
N THR A 485 -5.25 -22.60 7.86
CA THR A 485 -4.08 -22.97 7.06
C THR A 485 -4.48 -23.06 5.59
N ALA A 486 -3.65 -22.52 4.71
CA ALA A 486 -3.81 -22.62 3.26
C ALA A 486 -2.49 -23.04 2.60
N THR A 487 -2.54 -24.01 1.69
CA THR A 487 -1.39 -24.45 0.90
C THR A 487 -1.65 -24.20 -0.57
N LEU A 488 -0.78 -23.42 -1.20
CA LEU A 488 -0.77 -23.14 -2.64
C LEU A 488 0.34 -23.99 -3.29
N GLU A 489 -0.01 -24.82 -4.26
CA GLU A 489 0.92 -25.49 -5.16
C GLU A 489 0.83 -24.83 -6.52
N ALA A 490 1.91 -24.21 -6.96
CA ALA A 490 2.01 -23.50 -8.22
C ALA A 490 3.25 -23.98 -9.00
N PRO A 491 3.07 -24.94 -9.92
CA PRO A 491 4.19 -25.46 -10.71
C PRO A 491 4.72 -24.47 -11.75
N ASN A 492 4.04 -23.36 -11.96
CA ASN A 492 4.46 -22.28 -12.85
C ASN A 492 4.09 -20.92 -12.25
N LEU A 493 5.04 -20.26 -11.62
CA LEU A 493 4.88 -18.95 -11.02
C LEU A 493 4.76 -17.82 -12.05
N LYS A 494 5.20 -18.02 -13.29
CA LYS A 494 5.18 -16.99 -14.33
C LYS A 494 3.78 -16.43 -14.56
N ARG A 495 2.74 -17.24 -14.38
CA ARG A 495 1.35 -16.80 -14.48
C ARG A 495 0.94 -15.72 -13.47
N PHE A 496 1.70 -15.57 -12.37
CA PHE A 496 1.47 -14.56 -11.35
C PHE A 496 2.36 -13.32 -11.52
N ALA A 497 3.22 -13.29 -12.54
CA ALA A 497 4.18 -12.21 -12.77
C ALA A 497 3.49 -10.85 -12.92
N ALA A 498 2.46 -10.77 -13.75
CA ALA A 498 1.70 -9.55 -13.95
C ALA A 498 0.99 -9.09 -12.65
N LEU A 499 0.48 -10.03 -11.85
CA LEU A 499 -0.23 -9.74 -10.59
C LEU A 499 0.71 -9.20 -9.51
N THR A 500 1.94 -9.71 -9.46
CA THR A 500 2.95 -9.28 -8.48
C THR A 500 3.74 -8.05 -8.92
N GLY A 501 3.64 -7.65 -10.20
CA GLY A 501 4.47 -6.62 -10.81
C GLY A 501 5.96 -7.00 -10.92
N GLN A 502 6.30 -8.27 -10.71
CA GLN A 502 7.65 -8.83 -10.75
C GLN A 502 7.73 -9.94 -11.81
N ASN A 503 8.87 -10.05 -12.49
CA ASN A 503 9.11 -11.13 -13.46
C ASN A 503 9.41 -12.46 -12.75
N ILE A 504 8.45 -12.94 -11.96
CA ILE A 504 8.63 -14.20 -11.23
C ILE A 504 8.47 -15.40 -12.16
N ALA A 505 9.29 -16.43 -11.95
CA ALA A 505 9.23 -17.71 -12.66
C ALA A 505 9.64 -18.85 -11.72
N GLY A 506 9.49 -20.10 -12.18
CA GLY A 506 9.80 -21.29 -11.40
C GLY A 506 8.53 -21.94 -10.84
N ALA A 507 8.70 -22.80 -9.86
CA ALA A 507 7.65 -23.50 -9.14
C ALA A 507 7.72 -23.19 -7.64
N ALA A 508 6.55 -23.18 -6.98
CA ALA A 508 6.50 -23.06 -5.52
C ALA A 508 5.35 -23.88 -4.93
N LYS A 509 5.61 -24.40 -3.73
CA LYS A 509 4.61 -24.92 -2.83
C LYS A 509 4.68 -24.15 -1.52
N ALA A 510 3.67 -23.33 -1.25
CA ALA A 510 3.65 -22.44 -0.10
C ALA A 510 2.50 -22.81 0.85
N THR A 511 2.81 -22.97 2.13
CA THR A 511 1.82 -23.17 3.18
C THR A 511 1.81 -21.96 4.09
N MET A 512 0.65 -21.33 4.19
CA MET A 512 0.40 -20.19 5.07
C MET A 512 -0.51 -20.64 6.23
N THR A 513 -0.12 -20.31 7.43
CA THR A 513 -0.95 -20.52 8.63
C THR A 513 -1.06 -19.21 9.39
N GLY A 514 -2.24 -18.90 9.89
CA GLY A 514 -2.39 -17.67 10.64
C GLY A 514 -3.82 -17.34 11.00
N SER A 515 -3.97 -16.12 11.52
CA SER A 515 -5.24 -15.51 11.88
C SER A 515 -5.25 -14.04 11.47
N GLY A 516 -6.44 -13.47 11.36
CA GLY A 516 -6.62 -12.07 11.05
C GLY A 516 -8.08 -11.68 10.99
N SER A 517 -8.33 -10.41 10.75
CA SER A 517 -9.66 -9.85 10.55
C SER A 517 -9.86 -9.49 9.08
N LEU A 518 -10.89 -10.03 8.45
CA LEU A 518 -11.18 -9.77 7.04
C LEU A 518 -11.52 -8.31 6.74
N LEU A 519 -12.12 -7.61 7.69
CA LEU A 519 -12.49 -6.19 7.56
C LEU A 519 -11.60 -5.26 8.38
N GLY A 520 -10.96 -5.76 9.45
CA GLY A 520 -10.07 -4.98 10.31
C GLY A 520 -8.68 -4.81 9.74
N GLY A 521 -8.24 -5.74 8.87
CA GLY A 521 -6.94 -5.71 8.22
C GLY A 521 -5.74 -6.05 9.13
N ASP A 522 -5.98 -6.44 10.37
CA ASP A 522 -4.99 -7.04 11.24
C ASP A 522 -4.75 -8.50 10.85
N PHE A 523 -3.51 -8.95 10.98
CA PHE A 523 -3.14 -10.34 10.74
C PHE A 523 -1.91 -10.77 11.54
N ASP A 524 -1.81 -12.07 11.77
CA ASP A 524 -0.63 -12.77 12.28
C ASP A 524 -0.47 -14.06 11.45
N ILE A 525 0.55 -14.08 10.59
CA ILE A 525 0.74 -15.14 9.61
C ILE A 525 2.16 -15.70 9.65
N THR A 526 2.23 -16.98 9.42
CA THR A 526 3.47 -17.68 9.04
C THR A 526 3.28 -18.30 7.66
N LEU A 527 4.31 -18.22 6.82
CA LEU A 527 4.34 -18.83 5.50
C LEU A 527 5.64 -19.60 5.35
N ASP A 528 5.52 -20.86 4.98
CA ASP A 528 6.65 -21.71 4.60
C ASP A 528 6.45 -22.15 3.16
N ALA A 529 7.45 -21.96 2.32
CA ALA A 529 7.40 -22.31 0.93
C ALA A 529 8.64 -23.11 0.50
N GLU A 530 8.41 -24.13 -0.31
CA GLU A 530 9.41 -24.83 -1.08
C GLU A 530 9.42 -24.24 -2.50
N THR A 531 10.59 -23.93 -3.03
CA THR A 531 10.75 -23.32 -4.35
C THR A 531 11.70 -24.13 -5.22
N ASP A 532 11.45 -24.13 -6.52
CA ASP A 532 12.34 -24.74 -7.49
C ASP A 532 12.42 -23.87 -8.75
N GLN A 533 13.63 -23.65 -9.24
CA GLN A 533 13.94 -22.76 -10.38
C GLN A 533 13.33 -21.36 -10.21
N LEU A 534 13.32 -20.86 -8.97
CA LEU A 534 12.79 -19.54 -8.67
C LEU A 534 13.62 -18.45 -9.36
N ALA A 535 12.94 -17.53 -10.02
CA ALA A 535 13.50 -16.30 -10.56
C ALA A 535 12.56 -15.12 -10.22
N VAL A 536 13.13 -13.95 -10.00
CA VAL A 536 12.42 -12.70 -9.69
C VAL A 536 12.67 -11.61 -10.74
N GLY A 537 13.41 -11.94 -11.81
CA GLY A 537 13.72 -11.04 -12.92
C GLY A 537 14.88 -10.07 -12.64
N ILE A 538 15.70 -10.34 -11.64
CA ILE A 538 16.91 -9.58 -11.30
C ILE A 538 18.12 -10.45 -11.64
N ALA A 539 18.90 -10.05 -12.64
CA ALA A 539 19.98 -10.86 -13.21
C ALA A 539 21.03 -11.31 -12.19
N GLU A 540 21.29 -10.51 -11.17
CA GLU A 540 22.25 -10.78 -10.11
C GLU A 540 21.69 -11.68 -9.00
N VAL A 541 20.38 -11.74 -8.85
CA VAL A 541 19.68 -12.50 -7.81
C VAL A 541 19.23 -13.87 -8.30
N ASP A 542 18.72 -13.93 -9.52
CA ASP A 542 18.12 -15.14 -10.10
C ASP A 542 19.04 -16.38 -10.02
N PRO A 543 20.34 -16.29 -10.33
CA PRO A 543 21.26 -17.43 -10.20
C PRO A 543 21.42 -17.92 -8.76
N LEU A 544 21.23 -17.03 -7.78
CA LEU A 544 21.41 -17.35 -6.37
C LEU A 544 20.20 -18.10 -5.78
N ILE A 545 19.01 -17.91 -6.34
CA ILE A 545 17.75 -18.48 -5.84
C ILE A 545 17.15 -19.55 -6.75
N ALA A 546 17.79 -19.84 -7.89
CA ALA A 546 17.27 -20.79 -8.87
C ALA A 546 17.30 -22.26 -8.41
N SER A 547 18.23 -22.64 -7.52
CA SER A 547 18.24 -23.99 -6.96
C SER A 547 17.07 -24.24 -6.03
N ALA A 548 16.69 -25.50 -5.89
CA ALA A 548 15.65 -25.88 -4.93
C ALA A 548 15.96 -25.32 -3.55
N GLY A 549 14.96 -24.65 -2.96
CA GLY A 549 15.16 -23.93 -1.71
C GLY A 549 13.90 -23.80 -0.89
N THR A 550 14.03 -23.16 0.25
CA THR A 550 12.93 -22.86 1.17
C THR A 550 12.86 -21.37 1.45
N LEU A 551 11.65 -20.88 1.61
CA LEU A 551 11.33 -19.54 2.07
C LEU A 551 10.43 -19.66 3.29
N SER A 552 10.81 -19.02 4.40
CA SER A 552 9.98 -18.90 5.59
C SER A 552 9.73 -17.44 5.91
N LEU A 553 8.48 -17.08 6.15
CA LEU A 553 8.05 -15.75 6.53
C LEU A 553 7.19 -15.83 7.79
N ALA A 554 7.44 -14.95 8.76
CA ALA A 554 6.54 -14.68 9.87
C ALA A 554 6.30 -13.17 9.94
N ALA A 555 5.05 -12.76 9.82
CA ALA A 555 4.67 -11.35 9.80
C ALA A 555 3.33 -11.12 10.49
N ARG A 556 3.24 -10.01 11.19
CA ARG A 556 1.98 -9.57 11.82
C ARG A 556 1.73 -8.10 11.55
N ARG A 557 0.48 -7.75 11.46
CA ARG A 557 0.01 -6.38 11.31
C ARG A 557 -0.94 -6.03 12.43
N ASP A 558 -0.73 -4.90 13.05
CA ASP A 558 -1.62 -4.31 14.03
C ASP A 558 -1.79 -2.78 13.75
N THR A 559 -2.36 -2.06 14.68
CA THR A 559 -2.56 -0.61 14.59
C THR A 559 -1.25 0.19 14.56
N THR A 560 -0.11 -0.42 14.89
CA THR A 560 1.22 0.21 14.91
C THR A 560 2.00 -0.01 13.60
N GLY A 561 1.53 -0.90 12.73
CA GLY A 561 2.16 -1.22 11.45
C GLY A 561 2.38 -2.72 11.24
N ILE A 562 3.34 -3.05 10.37
CA ILE A 562 3.72 -4.43 10.04
C ILE A 562 5.04 -4.76 10.75
N ALA A 563 5.02 -5.80 11.56
CA ALA A 563 6.23 -6.43 12.08
C ALA A 563 6.59 -7.64 11.21
N LEU A 564 7.76 -7.63 10.63
CA LEU A 564 8.41 -8.76 9.97
C LEU A 564 9.27 -9.47 11.03
N ASP A 565 8.70 -10.48 11.68
CA ASP A 565 9.42 -11.18 12.74
C ASP A 565 10.53 -12.08 12.15
N ARG A 566 10.30 -12.64 10.98
CA ARG A 566 11.28 -13.45 10.25
C ARG A 566 10.95 -13.47 8.75
N LEU A 567 11.94 -13.27 7.93
CA LEU A 567 12.02 -13.70 6.54
C LEU A 567 13.31 -14.48 6.39
N GLN A 568 13.24 -15.69 5.88
CA GLN A 568 14.42 -16.54 5.63
C GLN A 568 14.29 -17.17 4.25
N VAL A 569 15.32 -17.04 3.46
CA VAL A 569 15.48 -17.72 2.17
C VAL A 569 16.73 -18.60 2.29
N GLU A 570 16.59 -19.86 1.97
CA GLU A 570 17.68 -20.83 2.10
C GLU A 570 17.67 -21.85 0.99
N ASN A 571 18.82 -22.02 0.33
CA ASN A 571 19.10 -23.09 -0.61
C ASN A 571 20.59 -23.48 -0.52
N GLU A 572 21.08 -24.27 -1.47
CA GLU A 572 22.50 -24.68 -1.51
C GLU A 572 23.48 -23.52 -1.73
N VAL A 573 23.02 -22.41 -2.30
CA VAL A 573 23.82 -21.26 -2.74
C VAL A 573 23.78 -20.13 -1.73
N ILE A 574 22.59 -19.80 -1.22
CA ILE A 574 22.35 -18.64 -0.37
C ILE A 574 21.53 -19.00 0.86
N ARG A 575 21.90 -18.37 1.96
CA ARG A 575 21.04 -18.23 3.13
C ARG A 575 20.90 -16.74 3.43
N ALA A 576 19.69 -16.21 3.35
CA ALA A 576 19.39 -14.82 3.66
C ALA A 576 18.29 -14.72 4.70
N THR A 577 18.43 -13.79 5.63
CA THR A 577 17.42 -13.52 6.66
C THR A 577 17.14 -12.04 6.74
N ALA A 578 15.87 -11.69 7.01
CA ALA A 578 15.47 -10.34 7.30
C ALA A 578 14.45 -10.32 8.43
N SER A 579 14.50 -9.27 9.26
CA SER A 579 13.49 -9.00 10.28
C SER A 579 13.42 -7.51 10.54
N GLY A 580 12.27 -7.03 11.08
CA GLY A 580 12.13 -5.61 11.38
C GLY A 580 10.70 -5.14 11.50
N ARG A 581 10.51 -3.84 11.37
CA ARG A 581 9.21 -3.19 11.46
C ARG A 581 9.01 -2.20 10.32
N LEU A 582 7.78 -2.14 9.83
CA LEU A 582 7.34 -1.27 8.77
C LEU A 582 6.05 -0.59 9.24
N ASN A 583 6.02 0.71 9.23
CA ASN A 583 4.78 1.47 9.33
C ASN A 583 4.63 2.34 8.06
N GLY A 584 3.50 2.97 7.85
CA GLY A 584 3.23 3.70 6.60
C GLY A 584 4.31 4.71 6.23
N ASP A 585 4.98 5.30 7.21
CA ASP A 585 5.91 6.42 7.03
C ASP A 585 7.37 6.06 7.38
N SER A 586 7.64 4.91 7.97
CA SER A 586 8.99 4.52 8.36
C SER A 586 9.18 3.01 8.37
N GLY A 587 10.43 2.58 8.28
CA GLY A 587 10.80 1.19 8.40
C GLY A 587 12.19 1.02 8.98
N ALA A 588 12.39 -0.14 9.61
CA ALA A 588 13.70 -0.57 10.09
C ALA A 588 13.83 -2.08 9.88
N LEU A 589 14.83 -2.50 9.11
CA LEU A 589 15.11 -3.88 8.77
C LEU A 589 16.53 -4.27 9.17
N SER A 590 16.68 -5.42 9.79
CA SER A 590 17.95 -6.11 9.99
C SER A 590 18.07 -7.20 8.94
N LEU A 591 19.14 -7.20 8.18
CA LEU A 591 19.41 -8.09 7.07
C LEU A 591 20.67 -8.89 7.35
N ALA A 592 20.68 -10.17 7.01
CA ALA A 592 21.90 -10.96 6.96
C ALA A 592 21.83 -11.92 5.76
N ALA A 593 22.96 -12.09 5.08
CA ALA A 593 23.08 -12.99 3.94
C ALA A 593 24.42 -13.70 3.95
N ARG A 594 24.41 -14.96 3.53
CA ARG A 594 25.60 -15.77 3.30
C ARG A 594 25.49 -16.48 1.97
N LEU A 595 26.50 -16.29 1.13
CA LEU A 595 26.67 -17.01 -0.13
C LEU A 595 27.78 -18.06 0.02
N THR A 596 27.57 -19.21 -0.59
CA THR A 596 28.60 -20.28 -0.62
C THR A 596 29.72 -19.96 -1.59
N ASP A 597 29.42 -19.32 -2.72
CA ASP A 597 30.43 -18.88 -3.69
C ASP A 597 29.98 -17.62 -4.43
N LEU A 598 30.77 -16.57 -4.35
CA LEU A 598 30.55 -15.30 -5.06
C LEU A 598 30.64 -15.42 -6.59
N ALA A 599 31.27 -16.48 -7.12
CA ALA A 599 31.35 -16.72 -8.56
C ALA A 599 29.96 -16.85 -9.22
N LEU A 600 28.96 -17.20 -8.45
CA LEU A 600 27.56 -17.29 -8.91
C LEU A 600 26.91 -15.90 -9.12
N ALA A 601 27.38 -14.88 -8.41
CA ALA A 601 26.94 -13.52 -8.60
C ALA A 601 27.78 -12.79 -9.68
N ASP A 602 29.10 -12.98 -9.66
CA ASP A 602 30.01 -12.45 -10.67
C ASP A 602 31.17 -13.45 -10.88
N PRO A 603 31.35 -14.00 -12.09
CA PRO A 603 32.39 -14.98 -12.38
C PRO A 603 33.82 -14.52 -12.10
N ARG A 604 34.08 -13.23 -11.95
CA ARG A 604 35.36 -12.63 -11.60
C ARG A 604 35.68 -12.73 -10.10
N LEU A 605 34.68 -13.07 -9.27
CA LEU A 605 34.80 -13.24 -7.83
C LEU A 605 34.83 -14.74 -7.48
N SER A 606 35.24 -15.08 -6.28
CA SER A 606 35.27 -16.47 -5.83
C SER A 606 35.22 -16.61 -4.33
N GLY A 607 34.74 -17.76 -3.88
CA GLY A 607 34.66 -18.12 -2.46
C GLY A 607 33.48 -17.58 -1.72
N PRO A 608 33.31 -17.92 -0.43
CA PRO A 608 32.15 -17.55 0.36
C PRO A 608 32.09 -16.05 0.65
N ALA A 609 30.85 -15.55 0.82
CA ALA A 609 30.58 -14.21 1.30
C ALA A 609 29.53 -14.20 2.41
N GLU A 610 29.72 -13.30 3.35
CA GLU A 610 28.77 -13.03 4.42
C GLU A 610 28.51 -11.53 4.49
N LEU A 611 27.26 -11.15 4.73
CA LEU A 611 26.82 -9.77 4.84
C LEU A 611 25.83 -9.65 5.98
N SER A 612 25.95 -8.64 6.81
CA SER A 612 24.88 -8.21 7.74
C SER A 612 24.78 -6.69 7.77
N SER A 613 23.58 -6.17 7.95
CA SER A 613 23.34 -4.72 8.02
C SER A 613 21.98 -4.42 8.62
N ASN A 614 21.83 -3.20 9.17
CA ASN A 614 20.54 -2.63 9.52
C ASN A 614 20.25 -1.44 8.59
N VAL A 615 19.05 -1.41 8.03
CA VAL A 615 18.57 -0.34 7.18
C VAL A 615 17.35 0.26 7.84
N ALA A 616 17.33 1.58 8.01
CA ALA A 616 16.15 2.29 8.50
C ALA A 616 15.86 3.48 7.60
N TRP A 617 14.58 3.80 7.43
CA TRP A 617 14.14 4.92 6.62
C TRP A 617 12.88 5.56 7.19
N GLN A 618 12.67 6.81 6.83
CA GLN A 618 11.45 7.56 7.10
C GLN A 618 11.05 8.30 5.82
N THR A 619 9.78 8.28 5.47
CA THR A 619 9.25 9.02 4.31
C THR A 619 9.53 10.51 4.49
N GLY A 620 10.13 11.14 3.49
CA GLY A 620 10.58 12.54 3.58
C GLY A 620 11.83 12.76 4.43
N GLY A 621 12.41 11.70 5.01
CA GLY A 621 13.59 11.74 5.86
C GLY A 621 14.79 10.97 5.31
N ASP A 622 15.71 10.65 6.20
CA ASP A 622 16.94 9.95 5.84
C ASP A 622 16.74 8.43 5.71
N VAL A 623 17.45 7.84 4.76
CA VAL A 623 17.70 6.39 4.70
C VAL A 623 19.07 6.14 5.34
N THR A 624 19.09 5.36 6.40
CA THR A 624 20.31 5.04 7.14
C THR A 624 20.67 3.57 6.98
N LEU A 625 21.92 3.30 6.69
CA LEU A 625 22.55 2.00 6.69
C LEU A 625 23.50 1.96 7.88
N THR A 626 23.31 1.05 8.83
CA THR A 626 24.14 0.96 10.03
C THR A 626 24.61 -0.46 10.26
N GLY A 627 25.83 -0.56 10.79
CA GLY A 627 26.41 -1.85 11.14
C GLY A 627 26.61 -2.79 9.94
N LEU A 628 26.82 -2.26 8.73
CA LEU A 628 27.21 -3.10 7.60
C LEU A 628 28.51 -3.82 7.97
N ASP A 629 28.50 -5.13 7.96
CA ASP A 629 29.67 -6.00 8.12
C ASP A 629 29.63 -7.04 7.01
N ALA A 630 30.54 -6.95 6.07
CA ALA A 630 30.66 -7.84 4.94
C ALA A 630 32.04 -8.51 4.93
N ALA A 631 32.01 -9.82 4.74
CA ALA A 631 33.22 -10.64 4.64
C ALA A 631 33.21 -11.41 3.32
N PHE A 632 34.23 -11.21 2.47
CA PHE A 632 34.37 -11.90 1.19
C PHE A 632 35.81 -11.82 0.69
N MET A 633 36.26 -12.83 0.02
CA MET A 633 37.60 -12.88 -0.63
C MET A 633 38.74 -12.45 0.29
N GLY A 634 38.69 -12.78 1.58
CA GLY A 634 39.70 -12.35 2.57
C GLY A 634 39.64 -10.85 2.91
N THR A 635 38.55 -10.21 2.56
CA THR A 635 38.23 -8.81 2.90
C THR A 635 37.17 -8.78 3.95
N ARG A 636 37.30 -7.85 4.91
CA ARG A 636 36.21 -7.48 5.82
C ARG A 636 35.93 -6.01 5.64
N LEU A 637 34.68 -5.71 5.30
CA LEU A 637 34.20 -4.36 5.05
C LEU A 637 33.15 -4.01 6.09
N ARG A 638 33.30 -2.87 6.74
CA ARG A 638 32.31 -2.31 7.63
C ARG A 638 31.96 -0.90 7.21
N ALA A 639 30.70 -0.58 7.21
CA ALA A 639 30.26 0.75 6.82
C ALA A 639 28.99 1.18 7.57
N ASP A 640 28.90 2.49 7.77
CA ASP A 640 27.70 3.19 8.18
C ASP A 640 27.46 4.33 7.19
N ALA A 641 26.24 4.52 6.75
CA ALA A 641 25.89 5.55 5.77
C ALA A 641 24.50 6.13 6.02
N SER A 642 24.32 7.38 5.63
CA SER A 642 23.03 8.06 5.61
C SER A 642 22.86 8.77 4.28
N LEU A 643 21.68 8.65 3.71
CA LEU A 643 21.24 9.28 2.46
C LEU A 643 19.93 10.00 2.70
N SER A 644 19.82 11.26 2.29
CA SER A 644 18.58 12.03 2.31
C SER A 644 18.01 12.15 0.89
N PRO A 645 17.15 11.20 0.46
CA PRO A 645 16.73 11.09 -0.95
C PRO A 645 15.84 12.25 -1.42
N GLU A 646 15.11 12.88 -0.52
CA GLU A 646 14.20 13.99 -0.84
C GLU A 646 14.82 15.37 -0.61
N ALA A 647 15.97 15.44 0.06
CA ALA A 647 16.65 16.71 0.27
C ALA A 647 17.33 17.20 -1.02
N ALA A 648 17.31 18.52 -1.21
CA ALA A 648 17.97 19.13 -2.36
C ALA A 648 19.45 18.70 -2.42
N GLY A 649 19.89 18.22 -3.58
CA GLY A 649 21.27 17.81 -3.80
C GLY A 649 21.62 16.40 -3.35
N LEU A 650 20.68 15.58 -2.85
CA LEU A 650 20.88 14.19 -2.40
C LEU A 650 22.09 14.06 -1.45
N PRO A 651 22.06 14.68 -0.26
CA PRO A 651 23.18 14.57 0.66
C PRO A 651 23.37 13.13 1.13
N VAL A 652 24.62 12.70 1.09
CA VAL A 652 25.09 11.40 1.57
C VAL A 652 26.22 11.62 2.56
N SER A 653 26.23 10.88 3.66
CA SER A 653 27.37 10.83 4.58
C SER A 653 27.63 9.41 5.01
N GLY A 654 28.86 9.08 5.38
CA GLY A 654 29.17 7.76 5.89
C GLY A 654 30.62 7.53 6.22
N GLU A 655 30.85 6.40 6.86
CA GLU A 655 32.16 5.85 7.16
C GLU A 655 32.30 4.44 6.58
N LEU A 656 33.44 4.14 6.02
CA LEU A 656 33.81 2.85 5.47
C LEU A 656 35.14 2.39 6.06
N ARG A 657 35.23 1.16 6.51
CA ARG A 657 36.45 0.49 6.90
C ARG A 657 36.58 -0.83 6.13
N ALA A 658 37.68 -1.02 5.47
CA ALA A 658 37.97 -2.23 4.73
C ALA A 658 39.33 -2.80 5.15
N GLU A 659 39.32 -4.03 5.58
CA GLU A 659 40.51 -4.84 5.88
C GLU A 659 40.70 -5.85 4.75
N ILE A 660 41.67 -5.66 3.90
CA ILE A 660 41.97 -6.53 2.74
C ILE A 660 43.26 -7.26 3.01
N THR A 661 43.18 -8.56 3.25
CA THR A 661 44.36 -9.37 3.58
C THR A 661 45.24 -9.73 2.38
N ASP A 662 44.62 -9.76 1.18
CA ASP A 662 45.36 -10.12 -0.07
C ASP A 662 44.68 -9.46 -1.27
N LEU A 663 45.28 -8.37 -1.77
CA LEU A 663 44.85 -7.64 -2.95
C LEU A 663 44.89 -8.46 -4.25
N ALA A 664 45.70 -9.53 -4.32
CA ALA A 664 45.82 -10.36 -5.52
C ALA A 664 44.50 -11.03 -5.90
N ARG A 665 43.60 -11.22 -4.93
CA ARG A 665 42.26 -11.79 -5.14
C ARG A 665 41.38 -10.92 -6.00
N PHE A 666 41.67 -9.62 -6.10
CA PHE A 666 40.90 -8.64 -6.87
C PHE A 666 41.47 -8.41 -8.28
N ASN A 667 42.55 -9.11 -8.66
CA ASN A 667 43.20 -8.91 -9.96
C ASN A 667 42.27 -9.11 -11.15
N ALA A 668 41.39 -10.11 -11.08
CA ALA A 668 40.39 -10.38 -12.13
C ALA A 668 39.35 -9.27 -12.25
N LEU A 669 39.04 -8.57 -11.15
CA LEU A 669 38.06 -7.49 -11.13
C LEU A 669 38.65 -6.19 -11.69
N VAL A 670 39.90 -5.88 -11.31
CA VAL A 670 40.56 -4.59 -11.62
C VAL A 670 41.35 -4.64 -12.93
N GLY A 671 41.72 -5.83 -13.41
CA GLY A 671 42.52 -5.99 -14.62
C GLY A 671 44.00 -5.63 -14.41
N GLN A 672 44.47 -5.54 -13.17
CA GLN A 672 45.87 -5.21 -12.81
C GLN A 672 46.46 -6.27 -11.88
N THR A 673 47.77 -6.37 -11.83
CA THR A 673 48.48 -7.31 -10.97
C THR A 673 48.75 -6.70 -9.59
N LEU A 674 47.71 -6.61 -8.78
CA LEU A 674 47.79 -6.10 -7.41
C LEU A 674 48.37 -7.19 -6.49
N ARG A 675 49.12 -6.79 -5.46
CA ARG A 675 49.57 -7.66 -4.35
C ARG A 675 49.66 -6.84 -3.05
N GLY A 676 49.66 -7.55 -1.93
CA GLY A 676 49.84 -6.99 -0.60
C GLY A 676 48.56 -6.96 0.18
N ALA A 677 48.60 -6.38 1.37
CA ALA A 677 47.46 -6.20 2.27
C ALA A 677 47.19 -4.72 2.49
N LEU A 678 45.94 -4.37 2.72
CA LEU A 678 45.48 -2.99 2.82
C LEU A 678 44.42 -2.86 3.92
N ASP A 679 44.62 -1.94 4.84
CA ASP A 679 43.62 -1.44 5.78
C ASP A 679 43.20 -0.03 5.32
N LEU A 680 41.93 0.14 4.95
CA LEU A 680 41.35 1.37 4.43
C LEU A 680 40.31 1.89 5.40
N ARG A 681 40.36 3.19 5.70
CA ARG A 681 39.29 3.92 6.36
C ARG A 681 38.95 5.14 5.55
N VAL A 682 37.68 5.30 5.27
CA VAL A 682 37.13 6.46 4.54
C VAL A 682 35.94 6.98 5.31
N ALA A 683 35.96 8.29 5.57
CA ALA A 683 34.79 8.99 6.08
C ALA A 683 34.51 10.20 5.19
N GLY A 684 33.26 10.47 4.89
CA GLY A 684 32.96 11.55 3.97
C GLY A 684 31.51 12.01 3.97
N LYS A 685 31.31 13.12 3.30
CA LYS A 685 29.99 13.71 3.03
C LYS A 685 29.97 14.15 1.58
N ALA A 686 28.85 13.94 0.92
CA ALA A 686 28.60 14.41 -0.42
C ALA A 686 27.27 15.12 -0.51
N LYS A 687 27.19 16.17 -1.33
CA LYS A 687 25.98 16.93 -1.66
C LYS A 687 25.96 17.20 -3.16
N ASP A 688 24.87 17.79 -3.63
CA ASP A 688 24.69 18.19 -5.02
C ASP A 688 25.05 17.07 -6.03
N ARG A 689 24.58 15.84 -5.72
CA ARG A 689 24.84 14.64 -6.50
C ARG A 689 26.35 14.35 -6.71
N GLY A 690 27.16 14.61 -5.65
CA GLY A 690 28.58 14.39 -5.69
C GLY A 690 29.41 15.51 -6.31
N GLN A 691 28.86 16.67 -6.52
CA GLN A 691 29.62 17.86 -6.93
C GLN A 691 30.28 18.58 -5.74
N ASP A 692 29.73 18.43 -4.55
CA ASP A 692 30.29 18.88 -3.29
C ASP A 692 30.59 17.64 -2.44
N VAL A 693 31.86 17.31 -2.24
CA VAL A 693 32.33 16.11 -1.52
C VAL A 693 33.41 16.52 -0.54
N GLU A 694 33.27 16.11 0.68
CA GLU A 694 34.34 16.14 1.70
C GLU A 694 34.74 14.70 2.02
N ILE A 695 36.04 14.41 2.00
CA ILE A 695 36.55 13.05 2.24
C ILE A 695 37.75 13.07 3.17
N ASN A 696 37.76 12.14 4.11
CA ASN A 696 38.90 11.82 4.96
C ASN A 696 39.25 10.35 4.72
N THR A 697 40.50 10.08 4.40
CA THR A 697 40.97 8.73 4.07
C THR A 697 42.21 8.40 4.86
N ALA A 698 42.27 7.18 5.38
CA ALA A 698 43.47 6.63 5.97
C ALA A 698 43.71 5.23 5.40
N ILE A 699 44.93 4.98 4.92
CA ILE A 699 45.35 3.74 4.31
C ILE A 699 46.61 3.26 5.03
N ASP A 700 46.54 2.04 5.55
CA ASP A 700 47.72 1.29 6.03
C ASP A 700 47.98 0.11 5.09
N GLY A 701 49.03 0.17 4.30
CA GLY A 701 49.39 -0.86 3.32
C GLY A 701 50.62 -1.66 3.74
N ARG A 702 50.64 -2.93 3.37
CA ARG A 702 51.82 -3.81 3.56
C ARG A 702 52.16 -4.54 2.27
N ASP A 703 53.39 -4.39 1.84
CA ASP A 703 53.97 -5.03 0.64
C ASP A 703 53.11 -4.83 -0.60
N LEU A 704 52.58 -3.60 -0.75
CA LEU A 704 51.72 -3.23 -1.84
C LEU A 704 52.47 -3.28 -3.17
N ARG A 705 51.83 -3.81 -4.20
CA ARG A 705 52.28 -3.75 -5.61
C ARG A 705 51.07 -3.44 -6.48
N THR A 706 51.30 -2.53 -7.40
CA THR A 706 50.29 -2.07 -8.38
C THR A 706 50.52 -2.65 -9.77
N GLY A 707 51.67 -3.26 -10.01
CA GLY A 707 52.15 -3.68 -11.33
C GLY A 707 52.86 -2.57 -12.12
N ILE A 708 52.95 -1.35 -11.58
CA ILE A 708 53.70 -0.23 -12.16
C ILE A 708 55.07 -0.20 -11.49
N ALA A 709 56.08 -0.58 -12.26
CA ALA A 709 57.43 -0.89 -11.73
C ALA A 709 58.04 0.24 -10.86
N ASP A 710 57.88 1.48 -11.26
CA ASP A 710 58.48 2.61 -10.54
C ASP A 710 57.64 3.04 -9.32
N LEU A 711 56.34 2.91 -9.39
CA LEU A 711 55.46 3.13 -8.25
C LEU A 711 55.66 2.03 -7.19
N ASP A 712 55.79 0.79 -7.62
CA ASP A 712 56.04 -0.35 -6.71
C ASP A 712 57.36 -0.21 -5.93
N LYS A 713 58.41 0.45 -6.52
CA LYS A 713 59.64 0.78 -5.79
C LYS A 713 59.41 1.78 -4.67
N LEU A 714 58.52 2.78 -4.88
CA LEU A 714 58.23 3.83 -3.92
C LEU A 714 57.38 3.34 -2.75
N ILE A 715 56.41 2.45 -3.02
CA ILE A 715 55.46 1.95 -2.03
C ILE A 715 55.89 0.61 -1.41
N ALA A 716 57.06 0.09 -1.72
CA ALA A 716 57.55 -1.18 -1.18
C ALA A 716 57.66 -1.13 0.34
N GLY A 717 57.19 -2.17 1.02
CA GLY A 717 57.18 -2.32 2.45
C GLY A 717 55.92 -1.80 3.10
N ARG A 718 56.00 -1.07 4.20
CA ARG A 718 54.83 -0.48 4.86
C ARG A 718 54.53 0.89 4.26
N LEU A 719 53.26 1.06 3.88
CA LEU A 719 52.71 2.35 3.42
C LEU A 719 51.73 2.86 4.44
N LYS A 720 51.83 4.11 4.81
CA LYS A 720 50.80 4.82 5.53
C LYS A 720 50.40 6.09 4.76
N LEU A 721 49.14 6.20 4.43
CA LEU A 721 48.57 7.39 3.77
C LEU A 721 47.42 7.93 4.59
N THR A 722 47.46 9.20 4.90
CA THR A 722 46.30 9.93 5.39
C THR A 722 46.00 11.10 4.45
N ALA A 723 44.80 11.27 4.06
CA ALA A 723 44.40 12.37 3.19
C ALA A 723 43.04 12.92 3.62
N ALA A 724 42.93 14.25 3.66
CA ALA A 724 41.69 14.97 3.86
C ALA A 724 41.57 16.07 2.80
N GLY A 725 40.38 16.23 2.25
CA GLY A 725 40.13 17.26 1.24
C GLY A 725 38.69 17.32 0.82
N ALA A 726 38.41 18.26 -0.06
CA ALA A 726 37.08 18.46 -0.59
C ALA A 726 37.10 18.70 -2.10
N ARG A 727 36.01 18.33 -2.74
CA ARG A 727 35.65 18.78 -4.07
C ARG A 727 34.47 19.75 -3.94
N ARG A 728 34.63 20.94 -4.45
CA ARG A 728 33.59 21.98 -4.49
C ARG A 728 33.33 22.34 -5.97
N LEU A 729 32.26 21.74 -6.54
CA LEU A 729 31.94 21.84 -7.96
C LEU A 729 33.09 21.34 -8.86
N ASP A 730 33.82 22.24 -9.46
CA ASP A 730 34.96 22.02 -10.37
C ASP A 730 36.32 22.12 -9.66
N ARG A 731 36.34 22.46 -8.38
CA ARG A 731 37.54 22.77 -7.62
C ARG A 731 37.88 21.65 -6.64
N ILE A 732 39.17 21.28 -6.57
CA ILE A 732 39.70 20.35 -5.59
C ILE A 732 40.44 21.16 -4.50
N GLU A 733 40.07 20.92 -3.26
CA GLU A 733 40.69 21.44 -2.06
C GLU A 733 41.42 20.28 -1.37
N ILE A 734 42.71 20.47 -1.07
CA ILE A 734 43.54 19.51 -0.36
C ILE A 734 43.86 20.08 1.01
N ASP A 735 43.20 19.57 2.02
CA ASP A 735 43.44 20.03 3.38
C ASP A 735 44.76 19.47 3.92
N THR A 736 44.92 18.16 3.85
CA THR A 736 46.15 17.46 4.24
C THR A 736 46.31 16.18 3.41
N VAL A 737 47.53 15.88 3.06
CA VAL A 737 47.96 14.59 2.53
C VAL A 737 49.29 14.23 3.18
N GLU A 738 49.33 13.09 3.86
CA GLU A 738 50.56 12.54 4.46
C GLU A 738 50.75 11.12 3.93
N LEU A 739 51.85 10.92 3.22
CA LEU A 739 52.26 9.59 2.75
C LEU A 739 53.60 9.25 3.35
N GLU A 740 53.67 8.10 3.98
CA GLU A 740 54.88 7.60 4.58
C GLU A 740 55.14 6.17 4.07
N THR A 741 56.29 5.98 3.45
CA THR A 741 56.85 4.68 3.10
C THR A 741 58.32 4.64 3.50
N PRO A 742 58.99 3.47 3.49
CA PRO A 742 60.44 3.42 3.71
C PRO A 742 61.24 4.21 2.68
N GLN A 743 60.67 4.43 1.49
CA GLN A 743 61.36 5.06 0.38
C GLN A 743 60.93 6.54 0.16
N LEU A 744 59.69 6.89 0.52
CA LEU A 744 59.08 8.18 0.21
C LEU A 744 58.30 8.69 1.39
N THR A 745 58.54 9.95 1.77
CA THR A 745 57.64 10.72 2.61
C THR A 745 57.12 11.92 1.83
N LEU A 746 55.80 12.13 1.90
CA LEU A 746 55.12 13.28 1.30
C LEU A 746 54.20 13.86 2.37
N SER A 747 54.31 15.15 2.58
CA SER A 747 53.31 15.94 3.31
C SER A 747 52.86 17.06 2.40
N ALA A 748 51.56 17.23 2.27
CA ALA A 748 50.97 18.29 1.50
C ALA A 748 49.66 18.80 2.17
N GLY A 749 49.39 20.09 2.06
CA GLY A 749 48.16 20.66 2.56
C GLY A 749 48.06 22.16 2.34
N SER A 750 46.84 22.65 2.39
CA SER A 750 46.53 24.07 2.30
C SER A 750 46.30 24.65 3.68
N PRO A 751 46.98 25.73 4.07
CA PRO A 751 46.75 26.37 5.40
C PRO A 751 45.34 27.01 5.53
N ARG A 752 44.68 27.28 4.41
CA ARG A 752 43.29 27.80 4.32
C ARG A 752 42.70 27.38 3.00
N PRO A 753 41.36 27.25 2.91
CA PRO A 753 40.69 27.10 1.62
C PRO A 753 41.12 28.20 0.62
N ASP A 754 41.25 27.86 -0.66
CA ASP A 754 41.67 28.76 -1.75
C ASP A 754 43.13 29.23 -1.69
N THR A 755 43.96 28.68 -0.81
CA THR A 755 45.39 28.94 -0.83
C THR A 755 46.14 27.81 -1.57
N PRO A 756 47.36 28.14 -2.10
CA PRO A 756 48.18 27.09 -2.66
C PRO A 756 48.48 25.99 -1.64
N VAL A 757 48.56 24.75 -2.15
CA VAL A 757 48.99 23.57 -1.38
C VAL A 757 50.47 23.65 -1.14
N ASP A 758 50.89 23.81 0.11
CA ASP A 758 52.28 23.62 0.48
C ASP A 758 52.62 22.12 0.50
N PHE A 759 53.70 21.72 -0.06
CA PHE A 759 54.15 20.31 -0.04
C PHE A 759 55.61 20.17 0.33
N ASN A 760 55.91 19.02 0.96
CA ASN A 760 57.25 18.56 1.24
C ASN A 760 57.35 17.09 0.83
N VAL A 761 58.33 16.78 0.01
CA VAL A 761 58.61 15.44 -0.47
C VAL A 761 60.02 15.06 -0.10
N ARG A 762 60.19 13.86 0.44
CA ARG A 762 61.51 13.27 0.70
C ARG A 762 61.57 11.87 0.17
N LEU A 763 62.41 11.69 -0.84
CA LEU A 763 62.79 10.39 -1.39
C LEU A 763 64.07 9.92 -0.66
N ALA A 764 64.03 8.78 0.00
CA ALA A 764 65.15 8.26 0.78
C ALA A 764 66.39 7.99 -0.05
N ASN A 765 66.23 7.53 -1.28
CA ASN A 765 67.37 7.22 -2.17
C ASN A 765 66.96 7.35 -3.64
N LEU A 766 67.55 8.29 -4.34
CA LEU A 766 67.39 8.49 -5.78
C LEU A 766 67.96 7.29 -6.58
N GLY A 767 68.88 6.53 -6.02
CA GLY A 767 69.41 5.32 -6.59
C GLY A 767 68.36 4.25 -6.93
N LEU A 768 67.17 4.32 -6.41
CA LEU A 768 66.01 3.49 -6.83
C LEU A 768 65.65 3.64 -8.32
N PHE A 769 65.88 4.83 -8.86
CA PHE A 769 65.57 5.18 -10.25
C PHE A 769 66.83 5.41 -11.08
N ALA A 770 67.84 5.93 -10.47
CA ALA A 770 69.15 6.24 -11.08
C ALA A 770 70.28 5.69 -10.17
N PRO A 771 70.70 4.44 -10.38
CA PRO A 771 71.66 3.73 -9.48
C PRO A 771 72.91 4.50 -9.18
N ASP A 772 73.40 5.27 -10.12
CA ASP A 772 74.65 6.04 -10.01
C ASP A 772 74.52 7.34 -9.23
N PHE A 773 73.26 7.77 -8.96
CA PHE A 773 72.95 8.99 -8.21
C PHE A 773 72.37 8.67 -6.82
N ALA A 774 72.94 7.70 -6.13
CA ALA A 774 72.46 7.29 -4.83
C ALA A 774 72.52 8.43 -3.80
N GLY A 775 71.43 8.56 -3.02
CA GLY A 775 71.30 9.51 -1.93
C GLY A 775 69.90 10.12 -1.82
N PRO A 776 69.65 10.81 -0.75
CA PRO A 776 68.31 11.41 -0.50
C PRO A 776 68.02 12.60 -1.44
N VAL A 777 66.74 12.74 -1.79
CA VAL A 777 66.18 13.93 -2.46
C VAL A 777 65.12 14.52 -1.57
N THR A 778 65.18 15.83 -1.34
CA THR A 778 64.12 16.58 -0.67
C THR A 778 63.58 17.68 -1.60
N ALA A 779 62.28 17.84 -1.65
CA ALA A 779 61.67 18.93 -2.38
C ALA A 779 60.57 19.59 -1.53
N THR A 780 60.64 20.91 -1.47
CA THR A 780 59.58 21.72 -0.82
C THR A 780 59.01 22.70 -1.82
N GLY A 781 57.75 22.94 -1.77
CA GLY A 781 57.14 23.83 -2.74
C GLY A 781 55.70 24.11 -2.49
N ARG A 782 55.09 24.78 -3.48
CA ARG A 782 53.69 25.16 -3.55
C ARG A 782 53.07 24.71 -4.84
N ALA A 783 51.86 24.23 -4.77
CA ALA A 783 51.02 23.90 -5.93
C ALA A 783 49.71 24.64 -5.85
N SER A 784 49.28 25.29 -6.93
CA SER A 784 47.97 25.88 -7.08
C SER A 784 47.17 25.10 -8.12
N LEU A 785 46.07 24.50 -7.70
CA LEU A 785 45.20 23.67 -8.52
C LEU A 785 44.16 24.61 -9.17
N SER A 786 43.94 24.51 -10.48
CA SER A 786 42.95 25.29 -11.20
C SER A 786 42.38 24.52 -12.40
N GLY A 787 41.22 24.94 -12.87
CA GLY A 787 40.49 24.26 -13.94
C GLY A 787 39.69 23.05 -13.40
N ASP A 788 38.92 22.46 -14.29
CA ASP A 788 38.06 21.29 -13.94
C ASP A 788 38.94 20.13 -13.47
N LEU A 789 38.62 19.63 -12.25
CA LEU A 789 39.35 18.53 -11.60
C LEU A 789 40.89 18.70 -11.60
N ALA A 790 41.39 19.91 -11.33
CA ALA A 790 42.81 20.23 -11.32
C ALA A 790 43.51 20.00 -12.65
N GLN A 791 42.86 20.27 -13.78
CA GLN A 791 43.40 20.16 -15.11
C GLN A 791 44.72 20.95 -15.32
N ARG A 792 44.89 22.04 -14.53
CA ARG A 792 46.12 22.83 -14.48
C ARG A 792 46.64 22.95 -13.06
N VAL A 793 47.91 22.61 -12.89
CA VAL A 793 48.60 22.73 -11.61
C VAL A 793 49.78 23.66 -11.79
N ALA A 794 49.72 24.86 -11.25
CA ALA A 794 50.85 25.78 -11.18
C ALA A 794 51.77 25.34 -10.01
N VAL A 795 53.01 25.07 -10.25
CA VAL A 795 53.96 24.55 -9.26
C VAL A 795 55.15 25.48 -9.11
N THR A 796 55.60 25.66 -7.88
CA THR A 796 56.89 26.27 -7.57
C THR A 796 57.55 25.44 -6.47
N LEU A 797 58.73 24.86 -6.76
CA LEU A 797 59.38 24.02 -5.80
C LEU A 797 60.94 24.30 -5.74
N SER A 798 61.49 24.00 -4.63
CA SER A 798 62.94 23.93 -4.44
C SER A 798 63.31 22.53 -4.01
N ALA A 799 64.26 21.93 -4.68
CA ALA A 799 64.74 20.57 -4.39
C ALA A 799 66.23 20.51 -4.17
N GLU A 800 66.62 19.60 -3.26
CA GLU A 800 68.01 19.25 -2.98
C GLU A 800 68.20 17.74 -3.21
N GLY A 801 69.30 17.39 -3.82
CA GLY A 801 69.62 16.01 -4.14
C GLY A 801 71.03 15.55 -3.85
N PRO A 802 71.42 14.33 -4.26
CA PRO A 802 72.72 13.78 -3.98
C PRO A 802 73.85 14.68 -4.40
N GLY A 803 74.91 14.71 -3.59
CA GLY A 803 76.14 15.50 -3.84
C GLY A 803 75.97 17.00 -3.71
N GLY A 804 74.87 17.51 -3.25
CA GLY A 804 74.58 18.95 -3.18
C GLY A 804 73.95 19.50 -4.47
N THR A 805 73.34 18.65 -5.27
CA THR A 805 72.46 19.04 -6.40
C THR A 805 71.32 19.89 -5.90
N THR A 806 71.08 21.03 -6.56
CA THR A 806 69.93 21.91 -6.28
C THR A 806 69.08 22.10 -7.49
N ALA A 807 67.76 22.23 -7.31
CA ALA A 807 66.82 22.55 -8.37
C ALA A 807 65.75 23.50 -7.87
N GLN A 808 65.46 24.52 -8.65
CA GLN A 808 64.26 25.35 -8.50
C GLN A 808 63.42 25.22 -9.76
N VAL A 809 62.19 24.76 -9.55
CA VAL A 809 61.22 24.53 -10.64
C VAL A 809 60.02 25.40 -10.45
N SER A 810 59.58 26.05 -11.49
CA SER A 810 58.36 26.85 -11.50
C SER A 810 57.64 26.74 -12.86
N GLY A 811 56.32 26.80 -12.85
CA GLY A 811 55.49 26.78 -14.05
C GLY A 811 54.24 25.93 -13.92
N ASP A 812 53.70 25.46 -15.07
CA ASP A 812 52.40 24.83 -15.12
C ASP A 812 52.54 23.37 -15.63
N ILE A 813 51.81 22.50 -14.96
CA ILE A 813 51.51 21.13 -15.39
C ILE A 813 50.06 21.13 -15.85
N VAL A 814 49.80 20.77 -17.11
CA VAL A 814 48.51 20.84 -17.75
C VAL A 814 48.08 19.47 -18.23
N ASP A 815 46.75 19.22 -18.26
CA ASP A 815 46.14 17.99 -18.74
C ASP A 815 46.71 16.74 -18.00
N HIS A 816 46.78 16.84 -16.66
CA HIS A 816 47.27 15.76 -15.78
C HIS A 816 48.71 15.31 -16.16
N GLY A 817 49.54 16.25 -16.59
CA GLY A 817 50.95 15.96 -16.94
C GLY A 817 51.23 15.64 -18.41
N ALA A 818 50.24 15.62 -19.25
CA ALA A 818 50.39 15.41 -20.67
C ALA A 818 51.16 16.58 -21.36
N ARG A 819 51.11 17.78 -20.77
CA ARG A 819 51.79 18.97 -21.21
C ARG A 819 52.40 19.72 -20.04
N LEU A 820 53.64 20.10 -20.21
CA LEU A 820 54.45 20.83 -19.21
C LEU A 820 54.83 22.20 -19.78
N ASP A 821 54.78 23.25 -18.98
CA ASP A 821 55.40 24.54 -19.20
C ASP A 821 56.16 24.94 -17.92
N LEU A 822 57.38 24.38 -17.82
CA LEU A 822 58.18 24.49 -16.59
C LEU A 822 59.53 25.17 -16.87
N SER A 823 59.96 26.00 -15.96
CA SER A 823 61.31 26.52 -15.86
C SER A 823 62.03 25.81 -14.74
N ALA A 824 63.23 25.28 -14.99
CA ALA A 824 64.02 24.58 -13.99
C ALA A 824 65.45 25.15 -14.00
N SER A 825 65.88 25.65 -12.88
CA SER A 825 67.23 26.17 -12.67
C SER A 825 67.87 25.58 -11.43
N GLY A 826 69.21 25.44 -11.49
CA GLY A 826 69.89 24.86 -10.35
C GLY A 826 71.38 24.59 -10.58
N ALA A 827 71.92 23.79 -9.71
CA ALA A 827 73.31 23.38 -9.80
C ALA A 827 73.47 21.86 -9.62
N LEU A 828 74.32 21.25 -10.45
CA LEU A 828 74.63 19.85 -10.45
C LEU A 828 76.14 19.68 -10.23
N PRO A 829 76.57 19.01 -9.17
CA PRO A 829 77.98 18.63 -8.97
C PRO A 829 78.45 17.68 -10.05
N LEU A 830 79.37 18.06 -10.83
CA LEU A 830 79.93 17.20 -11.93
C LEU A 830 80.58 15.93 -11.46
N ALA A 831 81.00 15.88 -10.20
CA ALA A 831 81.56 14.69 -9.54
C ALA A 831 80.59 13.50 -9.57
N LEU A 832 79.31 13.71 -9.72
CA LEU A 832 78.28 12.69 -9.89
C LEU A 832 78.50 11.88 -11.18
N ALA A 833 79.16 12.43 -12.21
CA ALA A 833 79.50 11.74 -13.45
C ALA A 833 80.74 10.85 -13.36
N ASN A 834 81.40 10.88 -12.20
CA ASN A 834 82.69 10.09 -12.08
C ASN A 834 82.40 8.59 -12.11
N SER A 835 81.22 8.09 -11.85
CA SER A 835 80.90 6.66 -12.01
C SER A 835 80.94 6.21 -13.48
N TYR A 836 80.64 7.10 -14.42
CA TYR A 836 80.57 6.83 -15.88
C TYR A 836 81.88 7.03 -16.59
N ILE A 837 82.75 7.84 -16.03
CA ILE A 837 83.98 8.28 -16.79
C ILE A 837 85.27 7.64 -16.23
N ARG A 838 85.18 6.66 -15.33
CA ARG A 838 86.39 5.98 -14.75
C ARG A 838 87.21 5.41 -15.85
N PRO A 839 88.60 5.57 -15.75
CA PRO A 839 89.39 6.06 -14.64
C PRO A 839 89.48 7.57 -14.58
N ASN A 840 88.83 8.31 -15.50
CA ASN A 840 88.82 9.76 -15.49
C ASN A 840 87.98 10.28 -14.30
N ALA A 841 88.29 11.52 -13.85
CA ALA A 841 87.57 12.18 -12.76
C ALA A 841 87.29 13.66 -13.15
N ILE A 842 86.09 14.05 -12.83
CA ILE A 842 85.64 15.46 -13.01
C ILE A 842 85.24 16.03 -11.63
N GLN A 843 85.60 17.25 -11.37
CA GLN A 843 85.28 17.98 -10.14
C GLN A 843 84.91 19.44 -10.49
N GLY A 844 83.73 19.84 -10.08
CA GLY A 844 83.16 21.15 -10.41
C GLY A 844 81.70 21.13 -10.27
N THR A 845 81.09 22.21 -10.67
CA THR A 845 79.61 22.35 -10.61
C THR A 845 79.05 22.83 -11.94
N ALA A 846 78.13 22.13 -12.51
CA ALA A 846 77.31 22.63 -13.61
C ALA A 846 76.12 23.38 -13.10
N ARG A 847 75.87 24.57 -13.61
CA ARG A 847 74.64 25.33 -13.40
C ARG A 847 73.77 25.14 -14.63
N TYR A 848 72.46 24.97 -14.44
CA TYR A 848 71.48 24.83 -15.50
C TYR A 848 70.35 25.81 -15.36
N ASP A 849 69.86 26.28 -16.47
CA ASP A 849 68.64 27.06 -16.63
C ASP A 849 67.87 26.49 -17.83
N LEU A 850 66.91 25.66 -17.57
CA LEU A 850 66.18 24.89 -18.55
C LEU A 850 64.70 25.26 -18.56
N ARG A 851 64.09 25.18 -19.73
CA ARG A 851 62.64 25.32 -19.91
C ARG A 851 62.12 24.07 -20.62
N ILE A 852 61.05 23.53 -20.10
CA ILE A 852 60.30 22.39 -20.63
C ILE A 852 58.96 22.91 -21.13
N ASN A 853 58.72 22.89 -22.46
CA ASN A 853 57.47 23.34 -23.02
C ASN A 853 56.96 22.33 -24.04
N GLY A 854 55.84 21.62 -23.66
CA GLY A 854 55.26 20.57 -24.47
C GLY A 854 55.11 19.24 -23.70
N ALA A 855 55.04 18.13 -24.48
CA ALA A 855 54.98 16.79 -23.89
C ALA A 855 56.27 16.50 -23.11
N PRO A 856 56.22 15.70 -22.02
CA PRO A 856 57.39 15.35 -21.20
C PRO A 856 58.37 14.45 -21.96
N ALA A 857 59.15 15.06 -22.86
CA ALA A 857 60.11 14.42 -23.73
C ALA A 857 61.28 15.39 -24.05
N LEU A 858 62.47 14.84 -24.41
CA LEU A 858 63.66 15.64 -24.73
C LEU A 858 63.43 16.76 -25.73
N PRO A 859 62.63 16.61 -26.78
CA PRO A 859 62.36 17.71 -27.70
C PRO A 859 61.75 18.96 -27.10
N ALA A 860 61.04 18.81 -25.98
CA ALA A 860 60.40 19.92 -25.25
C ALA A 860 61.36 20.71 -24.35
N VAL A 861 62.59 20.22 -24.15
CA VAL A 861 63.60 20.82 -23.30
C VAL A 861 64.49 21.79 -24.08
N SER A 862 64.60 22.99 -23.57
CA SER A 862 65.49 24.04 -24.08
C SER A 862 66.19 24.75 -22.92
N GLY A 863 67.22 25.51 -23.19
CA GLY A 863 67.94 26.28 -22.15
C GLY A 863 69.43 26.08 -22.17
N THR A 864 70.09 26.43 -21.09
CA THR A 864 71.57 26.41 -21.00
C THR A 864 72.03 25.59 -19.80
N ILE A 865 73.13 24.91 -19.99
CA ILE A 865 73.94 24.30 -18.93
C ILE A 865 75.28 24.93 -19.00
N SER A 866 75.82 25.45 -17.95
CA SER A 866 77.13 26.11 -17.90
C SER A 866 77.97 25.57 -16.75
N THR A 867 79.23 25.56 -16.94
CA THR A 867 80.22 25.29 -15.86
C THR A 867 81.37 26.27 -15.94
N SER A 868 81.99 26.53 -14.79
CA SER A 868 83.14 27.36 -14.56
C SER A 868 84.06 26.65 -13.57
N ASP A 869 85.38 26.84 -13.76
CA ASP A 869 86.35 26.34 -12.79
C ASP A 869 86.26 24.81 -12.53
N THR A 870 85.84 24.08 -13.56
CA THR A 870 85.71 22.61 -13.48
C THR A 870 87.06 21.96 -13.77
N ARG A 871 87.46 21.02 -12.93
CA ARG A 871 88.71 20.28 -13.08
C ARG A 871 88.40 18.89 -13.61
N ILE A 872 89.21 18.47 -14.59
CA ILE A 872 89.10 17.07 -15.11
C ILE A 872 90.47 16.44 -15.04
N ALA A 873 90.56 15.27 -14.45
CA ALA A 873 91.76 14.46 -14.42
C ALA A 873 91.56 13.29 -15.40
N LEU A 874 92.56 13.10 -16.31
CA LEU A 874 92.62 12.08 -17.34
C LEU A 874 93.86 11.18 -17.08
N PRO A 875 93.80 10.27 -16.08
CA PRO A 875 94.95 9.49 -15.63
C PRO A 875 95.64 8.65 -16.80
N ALA A 876 94.87 8.19 -17.76
CA ALA A 876 95.31 7.38 -18.85
C ALA A 876 96.25 8.11 -19.80
N THR A 877 96.16 9.43 -19.90
CA THR A 877 96.96 10.29 -20.73
C THR A 877 97.89 11.24 -19.96
N GLY A 878 97.80 11.14 -18.59
CA GLY A 878 98.52 12.07 -17.69
C GLY A 878 98.09 13.51 -17.75
N LEU A 879 97.06 13.84 -18.51
CA LEU A 879 96.57 15.18 -18.70
C LEU A 879 95.60 15.56 -17.54
N THR A 880 95.71 16.82 -17.18
CA THR A 880 94.71 17.45 -16.22
C THR A 880 94.27 18.78 -16.76
N VAL A 881 92.95 18.88 -16.98
CA VAL A 881 92.29 20.15 -17.17
C VAL A 881 92.14 20.82 -15.83
N GLU A 882 92.81 21.96 -15.69
CA GLU A 882 92.78 22.75 -14.43
C GLU A 882 91.50 23.55 -14.29
N THR A 883 91.14 24.15 -15.38
CA THR A 883 89.83 24.90 -15.46
C THR A 883 89.12 24.60 -16.76
N LEU A 884 87.95 24.00 -16.68
CA LEU A 884 87.01 23.92 -17.80
C LEU A 884 85.89 24.92 -17.53
N SER A 885 85.58 25.79 -18.48
CA SER A 885 84.48 26.69 -18.45
C SER A 885 83.76 26.68 -19.85
N GLY A 886 82.50 26.92 -19.80
CA GLY A 886 81.70 26.96 -21.03
C GLY A 886 80.21 26.72 -20.84
N THR A 887 79.52 26.65 -21.94
CA THR A 887 78.10 26.50 -22.01
C THR A 887 77.63 25.45 -22.98
N ALA A 888 76.62 24.74 -22.66
CA ALA A 888 75.85 23.85 -23.49
C ALA A 888 74.41 24.39 -23.60
N THR A 889 74.02 24.79 -24.84
CA THR A 889 72.68 25.32 -25.13
C THR A 889 71.81 24.22 -25.71
N LEU A 890 70.75 23.84 -25.05
CA LEU A 890 69.80 22.83 -25.47
C LEU A 890 68.66 23.47 -26.26
N GLY A 891 68.25 22.82 -27.33
CA GLY A 891 67.08 23.22 -28.11
C GLY A 891 66.85 22.25 -29.27
N GLN A 892 65.59 21.93 -29.59
CA GLN A 892 65.21 21.08 -30.71
C GLN A 892 65.95 19.69 -30.71
N SER A 893 66.09 19.07 -29.58
CA SER A 893 66.78 17.79 -29.36
C SER A 893 68.28 17.86 -29.77
N ARG A 894 68.92 19.00 -29.74
CA ARG A 894 70.33 19.23 -29.98
C ARG A 894 70.92 20.03 -28.82
N VAL A 895 72.19 19.86 -28.61
CA VAL A 895 73.00 20.60 -27.65
C VAL A 895 74.06 21.35 -28.44
N GLN A 896 74.11 22.63 -28.45
CA GLN A 896 75.21 23.42 -28.97
C GLN A 896 76.22 23.61 -27.82
N THR A 897 77.38 23.17 -27.98
CA THR A 897 78.47 23.24 -27.01
C THR A 897 79.45 24.34 -27.34
N ASP A 898 79.91 25.08 -26.31
CA ASP A 898 81.03 25.99 -26.38
C ASP A 898 81.82 25.94 -25.07
N PHE A 899 82.80 25.08 -25.03
CA PHE A 899 83.67 24.85 -23.85
C PHE A 899 85.13 25.17 -24.12
N THR A 900 85.73 25.83 -23.15
CA THR A 900 87.12 26.17 -23.11
C THR A 900 87.79 25.48 -21.90
N ALA A 901 88.81 24.71 -22.11
CA ALA A 901 89.58 23.96 -21.12
C ALA A 901 91.04 24.43 -21.07
N ARG A 902 91.40 24.88 -19.89
CA ARG A 902 92.80 25.23 -19.68
C ARG A 902 93.59 24.07 -19.04
N MET A 903 94.65 23.68 -19.59
CA MET A 903 95.44 22.57 -19.11
C MET A 903 96.42 23.00 -18.04
N ARG A 904 96.67 22.16 -17.03
CA ARG A 904 97.62 22.41 -15.95
C ARG A 904 99.00 22.72 -16.45
N ASP A 905 99.53 21.98 -17.47
CA ASP A 905 100.88 22.07 -17.97
C ASP A 905 101.07 23.11 -19.11
N GLY A 906 99.97 23.88 -19.37
CA GLY A 906 99.82 24.93 -20.32
C GLY A 906 99.00 24.54 -21.57
N GLY A 907 98.45 25.62 -22.19
CA GLY A 907 97.63 25.51 -23.38
C GLY A 907 96.16 25.47 -23.09
N GLU A 908 95.35 25.68 -24.11
CA GLU A 908 93.88 25.77 -24.07
C GLU A 908 93.28 24.82 -25.13
N ILE A 909 92.16 24.17 -24.74
CA ILE A 909 91.36 23.35 -25.66
C ILE A 909 90.00 24.00 -25.73
N ARG A 910 89.57 24.30 -26.93
CA ARG A 910 88.21 24.79 -27.18
C ARG A 910 87.43 23.73 -27.95
N VAL A 911 86.20 23.44 -27.47
CA VAL A 911 85.27 22.49 -28.09
C VAL A 911 83.95 23.24 -28.41
N THR A 912 83.63 23.33 -29.68
CA THR A 912 82.41 23.98 -30.13
C THR A 912 81.70 23.09 -31.15
N GLY A 913 80.41 23.11 -31.17
CA GLY A 913 79.56 22.42 -32.15
C GLY A 913 78.32 21.76 -31.63
N PRO A 914 77.44 21.30 -32.48
CA PRO A 914 76.20 20.67 -32.14
C PRO A 914 76.36 19.16 -31.86
N ILE A 915 75.62 18.70 -30.79
CA ILE A 915 75.48 17.27 -30.52
C ILE A 915 73.96 16.96 -30.54
N GLY A 916 73.58 15.95 -31.33
CA GLY A 916 72.18 15.45 -31.30
C GLY A 916 71.92 14.63 -30.01
N LEU A 917 70.79 14.85 -29.42
CA LEU A 917 70.33 14.12 -28.17
C LEU A 917 69.51 12.88 -28.48
N THR A 918 69.35 12.52 -29.76
CA THR A 918 68.79 11.22 -30.17
C THR A 918 69.74 10.07 -30.05
N PRO A 919 69.27 8.84 -29.77
CA PRO A 919 70.15 7.69 -29.71
C PRO A 919 71.12 7.58 -30.90
N GLY A 920 72.45 7.47 -30.62
CA GLY A 920 73.49 7.59 -31.59
C GLY A 920 74.35 8.84 -31.43
N PHE A 921 73.81 9.88 -30.73
CA PHE A 921 74.51 11.10 -30.32
C PHE A 921 75.46 11.69 -31.41
N SER A 922 74.92 11.76 -32.61
CA SER A 922 75.66 12.35 -33.75
C SER A 922 75.99 13.80 -33.49
N GLY A 923 77.21 14.22 -33.65
CA GLY A 923 77.72 15.59 -33.47
C GLY A 923 78.71 16.00 -34.50
N ASP A 924 78.81 17.27 -34.71
CA ASP A 924 79.85 17.89 -35.51
C ASP A 924 80.60 18.89 -34.64
N LEU A 925 81.69 18.42 -34.01
CA LEU A 925 82.42 19.20 -33.02
C LEU A 925 83.75 19.71 -33.66
N GLU A 926 83.94 21.01 -33.56
CA GLU A 926 85.20 21.65 -33.81
C GLU A 926 86.01 21.73 -32.54
N VAL A 927 87.26 21.15 -32.60
CA VAL A 927 88.17 21.16 -31.49
C VAL A 927 89.39 22.03 -31.88
N GLY A 928 89.52 23.16 -31.25
CA GLY A 928 90.62 24.06 -31.30
C GLY A 928 91.67 23.73 -30.22
N LEU A 929 92.91 23.63 -30.57
CA LEU A 929 94.00 23.41 -29.67
C LEU A 929 94.96 24.60 -29.76
N ASP A 930 95.24 25.30 -28.68
CA ASP A 930 96.16 26.40 -28.64
C ASP A 930 97.19 26.22 -27.54
N GLY A 931 98.48 26.18 -27.94
CA GLY A 931 99.63 26.11 -27.02
C GLY A 931 99.70 24.90 -26.10
N LEU A 932 99.11 23.76 -26.57
CA LEU A 932 99.04 22.53 -25.74
C LEU A 932 100.42 21.94 -25.53
N VAL A 933 100.79 21.79 -24.29
CA VAL A 933 102.00 21.12 -23.85
C VAL A 933 101.74 19.67 -23.52
N LEU A 934 102.20 18.74 -24.36
CA LEU A 934 102.16 17.33 -24.08
C LEU A 934 103.51 16.93 -23.45
N THR A 935 103.51 16.60 -22.18
CA THR A 935 104.70 16.03 -21.51
C THR A 935 104.70 14.53 -21.75
N ASP A 936 105.65 14.09 -22.54
CA ASP A 936 105.88 12.66 -22.76
C ASP A 936 106.45 12.07 -21.49
N GLN A 937 105.73 11.22 -20.82
CA GLN A 937 106.20 10.42 -19.71
C GLN A 937 106.76 9.12 -20.24
N LEU A 938 107.99 9.11 -20.69
CA LEU A 938 108.73 7.86 -20.84
C LEU A 938 109.07 7.23 -19.53
#